data_f03eee8c6b9da1a79a12d1e32b3e65bc
#
_entry.id   f03eee8c6b9da1a79a12d1e32b3e65bc
#
_cell.length_a   1.000
_cell.length_b   1.000
_cell.length_c   1.000
_cell.angle_alpha   90.00
_cell.angle_beta   90.00
_cell.angle_gamma   90.00
#
_symmetry.space_group_name_H-M   'P 1'
#
loop_
_entity.id
_entity.type
_entity.pdbx_description
1 polymer ?
#
loop_
_entity_poly.entity_id
_entity_poly.type
_entity_poly.pdbx_seq_one_letter_code
_entity_poly.pdbx_strand_id
1 'polypeptide(L)'
;MNARPSGFQLAVFGASLAMAAASMAEAASPNLGGMAPYGGQRGTEVEVLFSGERMADAQQVVLYEPGITVAHLEPTGPTAVKTKLVIAPDCRLGMHQLRIRTASGLSNLRTFSVGPLAEIKETEPNNDFAAPQKINLDTTVNGVVDNEDVEYFAIEAKKGERITAELEGLRLGLTFFDPYVAILDTKRFELTRSDDAPLVRQDCVASILAPADGTYIVQVRETSFGGNGSCVYRLHVGRFPRPTAVLPLGGKPGEALDVQWLGDVTGPRPEKVTLPGAPTSLPLLATTLSGIFARDERGIAPSANPFRVTDLNNVLEVEPNNGLAEGTPCEAPIAMNGVISQPGDIDCFKFPAKKGQVYDVRVMARAYGSPLDAVVNVFRIGGTNIGGNDDSGGPDSYQRVTIPEDDTYVVYVQDHLKQGGVDYVYRVEVAPVKPLLILGVSERSQFVDVVAPVPKGNRMAFLINASRADFGGDLNLEFKDLPPGVTVETLPMLANRGDVPVLLTAAGDAPLGAALVDVIGRHADPNQKIEGRLRQRTSLVRGQNNIEVWNQYAERLATAVTQEVPYKIEIVEPKVPLVRDGAMNLKVVATRAEGFKAPISVQMLYNPPGVGSSGSIVIPEGQIEAIIPLTANGAAEVNKWKIVVLGDATVGDGPITVASQMATLEVSEPYLAFNFQAATTEQGQATDVVIKVEKRKDFEGAAKIELLGLPNEVTTEVKEITKDSTELVFPVKTTANSPAGKHKTVICRATIVANGEPIAHTLGTGELRIDTPLPPKPNQPAATPAPAAPAAAAAPMPPPEKRLSPLEKLRLERQQAKAAAKVAGASK
;
A
#
# COMPACT_ATOMS: atom_id res chain seq x y z
N MET A 1 -80.33 16.15 4.14
CA MET A 1 -80.21 17.42 3.41
C MET A 1 -79.02 18.14 3.97
N ASN A 2 -77.95 18.04 3.34
CA ASN A 2 -76.94 18.97 2.92
C ASN A 2 -76.61 20.20 3.73
N ALA A 3 -75.42 20.35 4.20
CA ALA A 3 -74.51 21.44 3.84
C ALA A 3 -73.07 21.20 4.36
N ARG A 4 -72.09 21.19 3.45
CA ARG A 4 -70.67 21.31 3.67
C ARG A 4 -70.33 22.75 4.08
N PRO A 5 -69.28 22.95 4.91
CA PRO A 5 -68.52 24.19 4.81
C PRO A 5 -67.09 23.93 4.33
N SER A 6 -66.70 24.86 3.49
CA SER A 6 -65.53 25.07 2.71
C SER A 6 -64.21 25.00 3.49
N GLY A 7 -63.25 24.29 2.86
CA GLY A 7 -61.82 24.37 3.19
C GLY A 7 -61.23 25.68 2.70
N PHE A 8 -60.61 26.46 3.58
CA PHE A 8 -59.70 27.55 3.22
C PHE A 8 -58.87 28.05 4.42
N GLN A 9 -58.28 27.16 5.20
CA GLN A 9 -57.35 27.59 6.27
C GLN A 9 -56.25 26.58 6.63
N LEU A 10 -55.83 25.69 5.74
CA LEU A 10 -54.71 24.74 5.98
C LEU A 10 -53.54 24.86 5.01
N ALA A 11 -53.38 25.96 4.29
CA ALA A 11 -52.35 26.12 3.28
C ALA A 11 -51.20 27.09 3.63
N VAL A 12 -51.16 27.66 4.83
CA VAL A 12 -50.14 28.66 5.20
C VAL A 12 -49.16 28.16 6.25
N PHE A 13 -49.40 27.02 6.90
CA PHE A 13 -48.45 26.43 7.87
C PHE A 13 -47.50 25.34 7.31
N GLY A 14 -47.69 24.96 6.07
CA GLY A 14 -46.87 23.94 5.41
C GLY A 14 -45.64 24.48 4.66
N ALA A 15 -45.59 25.78 4.38
CA ALA A 15 -44.49 26.35 3.59
C ALA A 15 -43.29 26.87 4.43
N SER A 16 -43.44 26.99 5.74
CA SER A 16 -42.36 27.46 6.62
C SER A 16 -41.51 26.35 7.26
N LEU A 17 -41.93 25.09 7.15
CA LEU A 17 -41.14 23.94 7.64
C LEU A 17 -40.30 23.25 6.54
N ALA A 18 -40.55 23.58 5.28
CA ALA A 18 -39.77 23.00 4.15
C ALA A 18 -38.51 23.79 3.78
N MET A 19 -38.28 24.98 4.38
CA MET A 19 -37.08 25.78 4.12
C MET A 19 -35.98 25.66 5.19
N ALA A 20 -36.22 24.93 6.27
CA ALA A 20 -35.17 24.67 7.30
C ALA A 20 -34.49 23.31 7.17
N ALA A 21 -34.89 22.48 6.20
CA ALA A 21 -34.27 21.17 5.94
C ALA A 21 -33.28 21.14 4.75
N ALA A 22 -32.94 22.29 4.19
CA ALA A 22 -32.17 22.38 2.96
C ALA A 22 -30.71 22.81 3.16
N SER A 23 -30.07 22.46 4.28
CA SER A 23 -28.62 22.66 4.41
C SER A 23 -27.93 21.77 5.45
N MET A 24 -28.28 20.50 5.54
CA MET A 24 -27.30 19.54 6.03
C MET A 24 -26.58 19.03 4.79
N ALA A 25 -25.57 19.77 4.37
CA ALA A 25 -24.67 19.37 3.32
C ALA A 25 -24.03 18.04 3.70
N GLU A 26 -23.99 17.14 2.75
CA GLU A 26 -23.26 15.88 2.78
C GLU A 26 -21.83 16.15 3.27
N ALA A 27 -21.47 15.65 4.42
CA ALA A 27 -20.20 16.02 5.07
C ALA A 27 -19.08 14.96 4.92
N ALA A 28 -19.28 13.91 4.11
CA ALA A 28 -18.29 12.88 3.88
C ALA A 28 -17.51 13.11 2.59
N SER A 29 -16.26 12.61 2.55
CA SER A 29 -15.43 12.68 1.35
C SER A 29 -16.13 12.04 0.16
N PRO A 30 -16.05 12.64 -1.04
CA PRO A 30 -16.63 12.09 -2.25
C PRO A 30 -15.88 10.82 -2.67
N ASN A 31 -16.56 9.95 -3.41
CA ASN A 31 -15.97 8.81 -4.08
C ASN A 31 -16.12 8.99 -5.58
N LEU A 32 -15.01 9.10 -6.31
CA LEU A 32 -14.99 9.19 -7.76
C LEU A 32 -14.94 7.77 -8.33
N GLY A 33 -16.10 7.26 -8.79
CA GLY A 33 -16.22 5.92 -9.38
C GLY A 33 -15.62 5.85 -10.78
N GLY A 34 -15.92 6.85 -11.63
CA GLY A 34 -15.45 6.89 -13.01
C GLY A 34 -15.72 8.24 -13.69
N MET A 35 -15.50 8.26 -14.99
CA MET A 35 -15.76 9.42 -15.84
C MET A 35 -16.10 8.96 -17.27
N ALA A 36 -16.71 9.82 -18.05
CA ALA A 36 -16.94 9.57 -19.47
C ALA A 36 -16.86 10.90 -20.26
N PRO A 37 -16.01 10.99 -21.31
CA PRO A 37 -14.98 10.01 -21.71
C PRO A 37 -13.81 9.95 -20.73
N TYR A 38 -12.97 8.90 -20.83
CA TYR A 38 -11.74 8.72 -20.03
C TYR A 38 -10.54 9.45 -20.61
N GLY A 39 -10.74 10.23 -21.66
CA GLY A 39 -9.67 11.01 -22.29
C GLY A 39 -10.21 12.08 -23.22
N GLY A 40 -9.26 12.78 -23.86
CA GLY A 40 -9.55 13.80 -24.81
C GLY A 40 -8.39 14.10 -25.74
N GLN A 41 -8.67 14.67 -26.91
CA GLN A 41 -7.64 15.09 -27.85
C GLN A 41 -6.91 16.32 -27.35
N ARG A 42 -5.60 16.32 -27.43
CA ARG A 42 -4.77 17.47 -27.12
C ARG A 42 -5.13 18.69 -28.02
N GLY A 43 -5.23 19.86 -27.39
CA GLY A 43 -5.59 21.10 -28.09
C GLY A 43 -7.10 21.28 -28.30
N THR A 44 -7.94 20.51 -27.63
CA THR A 44 -9.40 20.59 -27.73
C THR A 44 -10.09 20.85 -26.40
N GLU A 45 -11.38 21.13 -26.46
CA GLU A 45 -12.26 21.13 -25.29
C GLU A 45 -13.06 19.82 -25.26
N VAL A 46 -13.24 19.26 -24.07
CA VAL A 46 -13.99 18.03 -23.86
C VAL A 46 -14.97 18.18 -22.70
N GLU A 47 -16.22 17.75 -22.92
CA GLU A 47 -17.20 17.60 -21.87
C GLU A 47 -17.03 16.25 -21.20
N VAL A 48 -16.80 16.24 -19.89
CA VAL A 48 -16.58 15.02 -19.09
C VAL A 48 -17.67 14.94 -18.02
N LEU A 49 -18.34 13.81 -17.97
CA LEU A 49 -19.25 13.45 -16.89
C LEU A 49 -18.47 12.61 -15.87
N PHE A 50 -18.21 13.16 -14.71
CA PHE A 50 -17.71 12.40 -13.56
C PHE A 50 -18.88 11.71 -12.86
N SER A 51 -18.72 10.43 -12.52
CA SER A 51 -19.71 9.64 -11.80
C SER A 51 -19.13 9.07 -10.52
N GLY A 52 -19.96 8.99 -9.47
CA GLY A 52 -19.47 8.52 -8.17
C GLY A 52 -20.52 8.67 -7.07
N GLU A 53 -20.08 8.99 -5.87
CA GLU A 53 -20.95 9.19 -4.71
C GLU A 53 -20.56 10.47 -3.97
N ARG A 54 -21.54 11.11 -3.31
CA ARG A 54 -21.34 12.31 -2.48
C ARG A 54 -20.67 13.46 -3.23
N MET A 55 -21.17 13.76 -4.44
CA MET A 55 -20.60 14.77 -5.35
C MET A 55 -21.46 16.02 -5.51
N ALA A 56 -22.59 16.13 -4.79
CA ALA A 56 -23.55 17.21 -4.97
C ALA A 56 -22.95 18.60 -4.70
N ASP A 57 -21.93 18.70 -3.88
CA ASP A 57 -21.23 19.92 -3.50
C ASP A 57 -19.83 20.04 -4.13
N ALA A 58 -19.58 19.39 -5.26
CA ALA A 58 -18.31 19.46 -5.98
C ALA A 58 -17.98 20.90 -6.37
N GLN A 59 -16.72 21.31 -6.15
CA GLN A 59 -16.25 22.67 -6.35
C GLN A 59 -15.00 22.79 -7.20
N GLN A 60 -14.21 21.69 -7.33
CA GLN A 60 -12.94 21.74 -8.02
C GLN A 60 -12.53 20.38 -8.56
N VAL A 61 -11.91 20.33 -9.73
CA VAL A 61 -11.09 19.21 -10.17
C VAL A 61 -9.64 19.54 -9.82
N VAL A 62 -9.00 18.71 -9.02
CA VAL A 62 -7.60 18.85 -8.63
C VAL A 62 -6.76 18.05 -9.62
N LEU A 63 -6.02 18.73 -10.45
CA LEU A 63 -5.15 18.15 -11.49
C LEU A 63 -3.71 18.13 -10.98
N TYR A 64 -3.02 17.01 -11.11
CA TYR A 64 -1.64 16.85 -10.62
C TYR A 64 -0.61 17.44 -11.59
N GLU A 65 -0.89 17.42 -12.88
CA GLU A 65 -0.01 17.93 -13.93
C GLU A 65 -0.64 19.13 -14.63
N PRO A 66 0.20 20.05 -15.17
CA PRO A 66 -0.27 21.17 -15.95
C PRO A 66 -0.74 20.73 -17.34
N GLY A 67 -1.42 21.65 -18.07
CA GLY A 67 -1.85 21.45 -19.44
C GLY A 67 -3.34 21.19 -19.60
N ILE A 68 -4.07 20.91 -18.50
CA ILE A 68 -5.53 20.81 -18.51
C ILE A 68 -6.08 21.88 -17.58
N THR A 69 -7.12 22.61 -18.03
CA THR A 69 -7.86 23.58 -17.20
C THR A 69 -9.34 23.26 -17.19
N VAL A 70 -10.02 23.66 -16.13
CA VAL A 70 -11.46 23.47 -15.95
C VAL A 70 -12.19 24.74 -16.33
N ALA A 71 -12.89 24.73 -17.46
CA ALA A 71 -13.68 25.87 -17.92
C ALA A 71 -15.06 25.93 -17.27
N HIS A 72 -15.63 24.77 -16.94
CA HIS A 72 -16.94 24.65 -16.28
C HIS A 72 -16.99 23.42 -15.40
N LEU A 73 -17.67 23.55 -14.25
CA LEU A 73 -17.94 22.45 -13.32
C LEU A 73 -19.34 22.67 -12.75
N GLU A 74 -20.21 21.67 -12.93
CA GLU A 74 -21.59 21.71 -12.51
C GLU A 74 -21.97 20.37 -11.87
N PRO A 75 -22.20 20.33 -10.55
CA PRO A 75 -22.81 19.17 -9.90
C PRO A 75 -24.25 19.00 -10.42
N THR A 76 -24.58 17.83 -10.89
CA THR A 76 -25.95 17.49 -11.39
C THR A 76 -26.74 16.64 -10.41
N GLY A 77 -26.14 16.32 -9.25
CA GLY A 77 -26.73 15.50 -8.20
C GLY A 77 -25.66 14.86 -7.34
N PRO A 78 -26.02 14.00 -6.38
CA PRO A 78 -25.08 13.37 -5.47
C PRO A 78 -24.14 12.37 -6.16
N THR A 79 -24.45 11.93 -7.39
CA THR A 79 -23.71 10.89 -8.08
C THR A 79 -23.00 11.36 -9.36
N ALA A 80 -23.17 12.63 -9.76
CA ALA A 80 -22.62 13.10 -11.02
C ALA A 80 -22.24 14.58 -11.02
N VAL A 81 -21.13 14.88 -11.74
CA VAL A 81 -20.64 16.23 -12.00
C VAL A 81 -20.33 16.38 -13.47
N LYS A 82 -20.95 17.33 -14.14
CA LYS A 82 -20.60 17.73 -15.50
C LYS A 82 -19.44 18.71 -15.44
N THR A 83 -18.45 18.50 -16.30
CA THR A 83 -17.27 19.33 -16.36
C THR A 83 -16.86 19.56 -17.79
N LYS A 84 -16.40 20.77 -18.10
CA LYS A 84 -15.76 21.08 -19.37
C LYS A 84 -14.27 21.29 -19.12
N LEU A 85 -13.45 20.42 -19.68
CA LEU A 85 -12.01 20.47 -19.62
C LEU A 85 -11.46 21.09 -20.89
N VAL A 86 -10.48 21.98 -20.78
CA VAL A 86 -9.74 22.57 -21.88
C VAL A 86 -8.32 22.00 -21.85
N ILE A 87 -7.95 21.27 -22.89
CA ILE A 87 -6.66 20.59 -23.02
C ILE A 87 -5.76 21.48 -23.90
N ALA A 88 -4.68 21.98 -23.33
CA ALA A 88 -3.76 22.87 -24.05
C ALA A 88 -3.10 22.16 -25.26
N PRO A 89 -2.73 22.90 -26.33
CA PRO A 89 -2.05 22.32 -27.48
C PRO A 89 -0.69 21.69 -27.18
N ASP A 90 -0.03 22.16 -26.14
CA ASP A 90 1.26 21.67 -25.63
C ASP A 90 1.11 20.74 -24.41
N CYS A 91 -0.12 20.37 -24.02
CA CYS A 91 -0.36 19.44 -22.94
C CYS A 91 0.40 18.12 -23.15
N ARG A 92 1.00 17.59 -22.11
CA ARG A 92 1.68 16.29 -22.16
C ARG A 92 0.69 15.20 -22.60
N LEU A 93 1.10 14.35 -23.52
CA LEU A 93 0.34 13.17 -23.89
C LEU A 93 0.41 12.09 -22.78
N GLY A 94 -0.60 11.23 -22.75
CA GLY A 94 -0.72 10.13 -21.81
C GLY A 94 -1.58 10.47 -20.60
N MET A 95 -1.45 9.71 -19.52
CA MET A 95 -2.29 9.78 -18.33
C MET A 95 -1.98 11.02 -17.48
N HIS A 96 -3.05 11.70 -17.04
CA HIS A 96 -3.06 12.80 -16.09
C HIS A 96 -3.87 12.40 -14.87
N GLN A 97 -3.29 12.60 -13.69
CA GLN A 97 -3.94 12.27 -12.43
C GLN A 97 -4.87 13.39 -12.00
N LEU A 98 -6.04 13.02 -11.46
CA LEU A 98 -7.01 13.97 -10.95
C LEU A 98 -7.79 13.45 -9.75
N ARG A 99 -8.37 14.39 -9.00
CA ARG A 99 -9.35 14.14 -7.92
C ARG A 99 -10.46 15.18 -8.01
N ILE A 100 -11.62 14.87 -7.45
CA ILE A 100 -12.69 15.84 -7.23
C ILE A 100 -12.59 16.35 -5.79
N ARG A 101 -12.64 17.66 -5.61
CA ARG A 101 -12.84 18.29 -4.31
C ARG A 101 -14.29 18.77 -4.19
N THR A 102 -14.93 18.34 -3.12
CA THR A 102 -16.21 18.86 -2.65
C THR A 102 -15.99 19.83 -1.49
N ALA A 103 -17.02 20.48 -0.98
CA ALA A 103 -16.90 21.24 0.25
C ALA A 103 -16.54 20.34 1.45
N SER A 104 -16.92 19.07 1.41
CA SER A 104 -16.77 18.10 2.48
C SER A 104 -15.50 17.26 2.40
N GLY A 105 -14.83 17.14 1.25
CA GLY A 105 -13.66 16.27 1.14
C GLY A 105 -12.96 16.23 -0.21
N LEU A 106 -12.05 15.26 -0.33
CA LEU A 106 -11.32 14.91 -1.55
C LEU A 106 -11.66 13.47 -1.95
N SER A 107 -11.85 13.26 -3.25
CA SER A 107 -12.07 11.92 -3.80
C SER A 107 -10.79 11.08 -3.82
N ASN A 108 -10.96 9.77 -4.03
CA ASN A 108 -9.90 8.89 -4.52
C ASN A 108 -9.36 9.39 -5.87
N LEU A 109 -8.15 8.90 -6.23
CA LEU A 109 -7.45 9.25 -7.46
C LEU A 109 -8.06 8.51 -8.65
N ARG A 110 -8.15 9.23 -9.80
CA ARG A 110 -8.45 8.67 -11.12
C ARG A 110 -7.50 9.27 -12.16
N THR A 111 -7.46 8.66 -13.34
CA THR A 111 -6.63 9.09 -14.46
C THR A 111 -7.49 9.48 -15.66
N PHE A 112 -7.06 10.54 -16.35
CA PHE A 112 -7.63 11.03 -17.60
C PHE A 112 -6.53 11.01 -18.66
N SER A 113 -6.78 10.40 -19.82
CA SER A 113 -5.77 10.23 -20.87
C SER A 113 -5.87 11.33 -21.93
N VAL A 114 -4.77 12.04 -22.16
CA VAL A 114 -4.65 13.00 -23.27
C VAL A 114 -4.00 12.33 -24.47
N GLY A 115 -4.75 12.22 -25.57
CA GLY A 115 -4.32 11.58 -26.81
C GLY A 115 -4.04 12.57 -27.96
N PRO A 116 -3.36 12.11 -29.03
CA PRO A 116 -3.14 12.92 -30.23
C PRO A 116 -4.30 12.87 -31.22
N LEU A 117 -5.17 11.87 -31.13
CA LEU A 117 -6.22 11.57 -32.12
C LEU A 117 -7.56 12.20 -31.75
N ALA A 118 -8.38 12.47 -32.77
CA ALA A 118 -9.77 12.88 -32.58
C ALA A 118 -10.57 11.75 -31.91
N GLU A 119 -11.47 12.10 -30.99
CA GLU A 119 -12.23 11.12 -30.23
C GLU A 119 -13.70 11.08 -30.66
N ILE A 120 -14.23 9.86 -30.72
CA ILE A 120 -15.65 9.58 -30.96
C ILE A 120 -16.14 8.59 -29.92
N LYS A 121 -17.44 8.50 -29.76
CA LYS A 121 -18.09 7.44 -28.98
C LYS A 121 -18.49 6.30 -29.92
N GLU A 122 -18.43 5.07 -29.40
CA GLU A 122 -19.06 3.94 -30.07
C GLU A 122 -20.57 4.15 -30.24
N THR A 123 -21.13 3.50 -31.22
CA THR A 123 -22.57 3.56 -31.52
C THR A 123 -23.08 2.14 -31.58
N GLU A 124 -23.95 1.80 -30.66
CA GLU A 124 -24.59 0.51 -30.58
C GLU A 124 -25.88 0.44 -31.44
N PRO A 125 -26.21 -0.74 -31.99
CA PRO A 125 -25.44 -1.99 -31.92
C PRO A 125 -24.33 -2.02 -32.98
N ASN A 126 -23.11 -2.51 -32.60
CA ASN A 126 -21.99 -2.69 -33.52
C ASN A 126 -21.36 -4.10 -33.36
N ASN A 127 -22.10 -5.02 -32.74
CA ASN A 127 -21.71 -6.40 -32.42
C ASN A 127 -21.98 -7.41 -33.57
N ASP A 128 -22.46 -6.94 -34.71
CA ASP A 128 -22.60 -7.77 -35.93
C ASP A 128 -21.49 -7.45 -36.93
N PHE A 129 -20.67 -8.45 -37.25
CA PHE A 129 -19.63 -8.34 -38.27
C PHE A 129 -20.15 -7.83 -39.63
N ALA A 130 -21.39 -8.14 -39.98
CA ALA A 130 -21.98 -7.68 -41.24
C ALA A 130 -22.43 -6.21 -41.23
N ALA A 131 -22.53 -5.62 -40.04
CA ALA A 131 -22.98 -4.25 -39.82
C ALA A 131 -22.04 -3.47 -38.86
N PRO A 132 -20.70 -3.46 -39.06
CA PRO A 132 -19.76 -2.80 -38.19
C PRO A 132 -19.94 -1.28 -38.18
N GLN A 133 -19.64 -0.64 -37.08
CA GLN A 133 -19.55 0.84 -37.03
C GLN A 133 -18.45 1.34 -37.98
N LYS A 134 -18.78 2.22 -38.91
CA LYS A 134 -17.80 2.84 -39.81
C LYS A 134 -17.07 3.98 -39.07
N ILE A 135 -15.77 3.92 -39.07
CA ILE A 135 -14.90 4.98 -38.49
C ILE A 135 -13.82 5.42 -39.47
N ASN A 136 -13.27 6.59 -39.28
CA ASN A 136 -12.11 7.03 -40.03
C ASN A 136 -10.82 6.53 -39.36
N LEU A 137 -9.76 6.35 -40.14
CA LEU A 137 -8.42 6.20 -39.59
C LEU A 137 -8.00 7.46 -38.81
N ASP A 138 -7.07 7.30 -37.86
CA ASP A 138 -6.58 8.33 -36.95
C ASP A 138 -7.67 8.82 -35.99
N THR A 139 -8.45 7.89 -35.46
CA THR A 139 -9.55 8.11 -34.52
C THR A 139 -9.37 7.29 -33.24
N THR A 140 -9.74 7.85 -32.11
CA THR A 140 -9.94 7.14 -30.84
C THR A 140 -11.43 6.89 -30.63
N VAL A 141 -11.82 5.65 -30.43
CA VAL A 141 -13.20 5.25 -30.07
C VAL A 141 -13.26 5.00 -28.59
N ASN A 142 -14.19 5.65 -27.90
CA ASN A 142 -14.50 5.39 -26.49
C ASN A 142 -15.71 4.46 -26.41
N GLY A 143 -15.55 3.31 -25.78
CA GLY A 143 -16.58 2.29 -25.69
C GLY A 143 -16.55 1.46 -24.41
N VAL A 144 -17.45 0.47 -24.36
CA VAL A 144 -17.63 -0.47 -23.25
C VAL A 144 -17.85 -1.87 -23.81
N VAL A 145 -17.14 -2.86 -23.31
CA VAL A 145 -17.38 -4.27 -23.65
C VAL A 145 -18.29 -4.87 -22.59
N ASP A 146 -19.54 -5.13 -22.92
CA ASP A 146 -20.49 -5.84 -22.06
C ASP A 146 -20.28 -7.36 -22.11
N ASN A 147 -21.08 -8.12 -21.34
CA ASN A 147 -20.94 -9.57 -21.27
C ASN A 147 -21.31 -10.22 -22.61
N GLU A 148 -20.45 -11.12 -23.12
CA GLU A 148 -20.57 -11.80 -24.42
C GLU A 148 -20.60 -10.84 -25.63
N ASP A 149 -20.09 -9.61 -25.44
CA ASP A 149 -20.08 -8.59 -26.48
C ASP A 149 -18.80 -8.59 -27.32
N VAL A 150 -18.94 -8.21 -28.57
CA VAL A 150 -17.85 -8.12 -29.54
C VAL A 150 -18.08 -6.92 -30.46
N GLU A 151 -17.21 -5.94 -30.34
CA GLU A 151 -17.27 -4.69 -31.10
C GLU A 151 -16.58 -4.83 -32.45
N TYR A 152 -17.24 -4.34 -33.51
CA TYR A 152 -16.67 -4.29 -34.84
C TYR A 152 -16.67 -2.89 -35.42
N PHE A 153 -15.49 -2.46 -35.91
CA PHE A 153 -15.27 -1.15 -36.52
C PHE A 153 -14.71 -1.32 -37.92
N ALA A 154 -15.38 -0.73 -38.92
CA ALA A 154 -14.91 -0.75 -40.29
C ALA A 154 -14.11 0.49 -40.65
N ILE A 155 -12.95 0.27 -41.27
CA ILE A 155 -12.05 1.30 -41.77
C ILE A 155 -11.67 1.04 -43.21
N GLU A 156 -11.35 2.09 -43.98
CA GLU A 156 -10.83 2.01 -45.33
C GLU A 156 -9.32 2.27 -45.32
N ALA A 157 -8.55 1.41 -45.98
CA ALA A 157 -7.11 1.59 -46.12
C ALA A 157 -6.62 1.22 -47.53
N LYS A 158 -5.50 1.84 -47.95
CA LYS A 158 -4.84 1.53 -49.19
C LYS A 158 -3.75 0.50 -49.01
N LYS A 159 -3.46 -0.26 -50.04
CA LYS A 159 -2.36 -1.23 -50.05
C LYS A 159 -1.04 -0.59 -49.57
N GLY A 160 -0.39 -1.23 -48.61
CA GLY A 160 0.86 -0.77 -48.01
C GLY A 160 0.69 0.34 -46.94
N GLU A 161 -0.55 0.78 -46.72
CA GLU A 161 -0.85 1.73 -45.61
C GLU A 161 -0.79 1.00 -44.25
N ARG A 162 -0.18 1.63 -43.23
CA ARG A 162 -0.15 1.08 -41.88
C ARG A 162 -1.56 1.17 -41.28
N ILE A 163 -2.00 0.07 -40.70
CA ILE A 163 -3.19 0.01 -39.84
C ILE A 163 -2.69 -0.43 -38.47
N THR A 164 -2.81 0.43 -37.50
CA THR A 164 -2.50 0.13 -36.09
C THR A 164 -3.77 0.29 -35.25
N ALA A 165 -4.04 -0.72 -34.43
CA ALA A 165 -5.09 -0.70 -33.42
C ALA A 165 -4.44 -0.89 -32.05
N GLU A 166 -4.50 0.10 -31.17
CA GLU A 166 -4.07 0.03 -29.78
C GLU A 166 -5.27 0.24 -28.87
N LEU A 167 -5.42 -0.61 -27.87
CA LEU A 167 -6.52 -0.54 -26.92
C LEU A 167 -5.99 -0.23 -25.53
N GLU A 168 -6.54 0.80 -24.90
CA GLU A 168 -6.41 1.10 -23.49
C GLU A 168 -7.65 0.57 -22.76
N GLY A 169 -7.49 -0.43 -21.92
CA GLY A 169 -8.55 -1.04 -21.11
C GLY A 169 -8.13 -1.08 -19.64
N LEU A 170 -7.26 -2.01 -19.26
CA LEU A 170 -6.74 -2.13 -17.89
C LEU A 170 -6.07 -0.82 -17.42
N ARG A 171 -5.33 -0.15 -18.30
CA ARG A 171 -4.61 1.10 -18.00
C ARG A 171 -5.53 2.27 -17.64
N LEU A 172 -6.83 2.21 -17.95
CA LEU A 172 -7.82 3.20 -17.51
C LEU A 172 -8.08 3.12 -15.99
N GLY A 173 -7.70 2.02 -15.33
CA GLY A 173 -7.71 1.91 -13.88
C GLY A 173 -9.10 1.73 -13.26
N LEU A 174 -10.03 1.05 -13.93
CA LEU A 174 -11.40 0.86 -13.46
C LEU A 174 -11.68 -0.52 -12.91
N THR A 175 -11.42 -1.52 -13.73
CA THR A 175 -11.69 -2.92 -13.42
C THR A 175 -10.60 -3.80 -14.03
N PHE A 176 -10.53 -5.03 -13.57
CA PHE A 176 -9.74 -6.04 -14.27
C PHE A 176 -10.43 -6.35 -15.58
N PHE A 177 -9.88 -5.81 -16.64
CA PHE A 177 -10.31 -5.99 -18.01
C PHE A 177 -9.14 -6.52 -18.81
N ASP A 178 -9.35 -7.67 -19.45
CA ASP A 178 -8.37 -8.38 -20.27
C ASP A 178 -8.82 -8.31 -21.72
N PRO A 179 -8.45 -7.25 -22.46
CA PRO A 179 -8.95 -6.99 -23.78
C PRO A 179 -8.27 -7.84 -24.85
N TYR A 180 -8.96 -8.02 -25.95
CA TYR A 180 -8.46 -8.62 -27.17
C TYR A 180 -8.76 -7.69 -28.35
N VAL A 181 -7.80 -7.48 -29.22
CA VAL A 181 -7.96 -6.72 -30.46
C VAL A 181 -7.47 -7.55 -31.65
N ALA A 182 -8.23 -7.53 -32.76
CA ALA A 182 -7.82 -8.14 -34.03
C ALA A 182 -8.13 -7.23 -35.21
N ILE A 183 -7.34 -7.34 -36.27
CA ILE A 183 -7.59 -6.70 -37.56
C ILE A 183 -7.94 -7.83 -38.56
N LEU A 184 -9.13 -7.75 -39.11
CA LEU A 184 -9.73 -8.77 -39.98
C LEU A 184 -9.93 -8.20 -41.38
N ASP A 185 -9.98 -9.12 -42.38
CA ASP A 185 -10.51 -8.79 -43.68
C ASP A 185 -12.06 -8.90 -43.72
N THR A 186 -12.68 -8.51 -44.84
CA THR A 186 -14.13 -8.58 -45.01
C THR A 186 -14.69 -10.00 -45.06
N LYS A 187 -13.86 -11.04 -45.05
CA LYS A 187 -14.24 -12.46 -45.02
C LYS A 187 -14.09 -13.07 -43.63
N ARG A 188 -13.83 -12.24 -42.61
CA ARG A 188 -13.52 -12.65 -41.24
C ARG A 188 -12.16 -13.34 -41.08
N PHE A 189 -11.28 -13.26 -42.07
CA PHE A 189 -9.93 -13.80 -41.89
C PHE A 189 -9.11 -12.83 -41.02
N GLU A 190 -8.53 -13.34 -39.96
CA GLU A 190 -7.73 -12.60 -39.03
C GLU A 190 -6.34 -12.37 -39.61
N LEU A 191 -5.97 -11.11 -39.83
CA LEU A 191 -4.72 -10.71 -40.42
C LEU A 191 -3.65 -10.53 -39.33
N THR A 192 -4.04 -10.00 -38.17
CA THR A 192 -3.23 -9.87 -36.97
C THR A 192 -4.10 -9.74 -35.74
N ARG A 193 -3.58 -10.06 -34.57
CA ARG A 193 -4.26 -9.94 -33.27
C ARG A 193 -3.29 -9.71 -32.14
N SER A 194 -3.82 -9.27 -30.99
CA SER A 194 -3.15 -9.18 -29.71
C SER A 194 -4.17 -9.35 -28.59
N ASP A 195 -3.81 -10.08 -27.55
CA ASP A 195 -4.52 -10.16 -26.26
C ASP A 195 -3.67 -9.63 -25.11
N ASP A 196 -2.36 -9.66 -25.27
CA ASP A 196 -1.38 -9.04 -24.40
C ASP A 196 -0.26 -8.44 -25.25
N ALA A 197 0.30 -7.33 -24.82
CA ALA A 197 1.50 -6.80 -25.45
C ALA A 197 2.49 -6.36 -24.37
N PRO A 198 3.74 -6.89 -24.32
CA PRO A 198 4.73 -6.56 -23.30
C PRO A 198 4.88 -5.06 -23.08
N LEU A 199 4.76 -4.27 -24.15
CA LEU A 199 4.85 -2.81 -24.15
C LEU A 199 3.74 -2.11 -23.35
N VAL A 200 2.53 -2.64 -23.37
CA VAL A 200 1.31 -2.10 -22.72
C VAL A 200 0.70 -3.07 -21.72
N ARG A 201 1.44 -4.13 -21.38
CA ARG A 201 1.07 -5.18 -20.44
C ARG A 201 -0.14 -6.00 -20.92
N GLN A 202 -1.24 -6.02 -20.19
CA GLN A 202 -2.48 -6.72 -20.54
C GLN A 202 -3.35 -5.96 -21.55
N ASP A 203 -3.00 -4.72 -21.91
CA ASP A 203 -3.65 -4.04 -23.02
C ASP A 203 -3.05 -4.49 -24.35
N CYS A 204 -3.71 -4.15 -25.46
CA CYS A 204 -3.45 -4.76 -26.76
C CYS A 204 -2.88 -3.78 -27.77
N VAL A 205 -2.00 -4.28 -28.64
CA VAL A 205 -1.53 -3.57 -29.84
C VAL A 205 -1.45 -4.55 -31.01
N ALA A 206 -2.18 -4.27 -32.07
CA ALA A 206 -2.12 -5.00 -33.33
C ALA A 206 -1.80 -4.05 -34.49
N SER A 207 -0.82 -4.39 -35.32
CA SER A 207 -0.41 -3.56 -36.47
C SER A 207 -0.16 -4.42 -37.69
N ILE A 208 -0.54 -3.93 -38.88
CA ILE A 208 -0.24 -4.54 -40.19
C ILE A 208 0.04 -3.44 -41.21
N LEU A 209 0.65 -3.85 -42.34
CA LEU A 209 0.58 -3.12 -43.60
C LEU A 209 -0.58 -3.71 -44.41
N ALA A 210 -1.54 -2.89 -44.80
CA ALA A 210 -2.69 -3.31 -45.58
C ALA A 210 -2.26 -4.08 -46.84
N PRO A 211 -2.67 -5.36 -47.03
CA PRO A 211 -2.22 -6.16 -48.14
C PRO A 211 -2.84 -5.74 -49.48
N ALA A 212 -3.99 -5.04 -49.44
CA ALA A 212 -4.73 -4.54 -50.62
C ALA A 212 -5.50 -3.26 -50.26
N ASP A 213 -5.99 -2.54 -51.28
CA ASP A 213 -6.98 -1.47 -51.10
C ASP A 213 -8.31 -2.10 -50.65
N GLY A 214 -8.95 -1.51 -49.66
CA GLY A 214 -10.27 -1.95 -49.22
C GLY A 214 -10.63 -1.74 -47.78
N THR A 215 -11.72 -2.37 -47.39
CA THR A 215 -12.24 -2.29 -46.03
C THR A 215 -11.59 -3.34 -45.16
N TYR A 216 -11.20 -2.93 -43.93
CA TYR A 216 -10.71 -3.77 -42.85
C TYR A 216 -11.60 -3.61 -41.63
N ILE A 217 -11.72 -4.66 -40.84
CA ILE A 217 -12.55 -4.68 -39.64
C ILE A 217 -11.63 -4.79 -38.41
N VAL A 218 -11.73 -3.84 -37.52
CA VAL A 218 -11.11 -3.93 -36.19
C VAL A 218 -12.12 -4.55 -35.24
N GLN A 219 -11.74 -5.66 -34.60
CA GLN A 219 -12.53 -6.36 -33.60
C GLN A 219 -11.99 -6.07 -32.22
N VAL A 220 -12.89 -5.77 -31.27
CA VAL A 220 -12.58 -5.64 -29.85
C VAL A 220 -13.50 -6.54 -29.05
N ARG A 221 -12.98 -7.19 -28.02
CA ARG A 221 -13.74 -7.98 -27.04
C ARG A 221 -12.92 -8.21 -25.80
N GLU A 222 -13.54 -8.76 -24.77
CA GLU A 222 -12.80 -9.36 -23.65
C GLU A 222 -12.26 -10.73 -24.06
N THR A 223 -11.05 -11.11 -23.61
CA THR A 223 -10.35 -12.33 -24.05
C THR A 223 -11.18 -13.60 -23.86
N SER A 224 -11.90 -13.73 -22.75
CA SER A 224 -12.75 -14.88 -22.43
C SER A 224 -14.25 -14.65 -22.74
N PHE A 225 -14.60 -13.61 -23.51
CA PHE A 225 -15.98 -13.17 -23.77
C PHE A 225 -16.75 -12.79 -22.48
N GLY A 226 -16.04 -12.41 -21.41
CA GLY A 226 -16.60 -11.72 -20.28
C GLY A 226 -16.91 -10.27 -20.63
N GLY A 227 -17.09 -9.46 -19.61
CA GLY A 227 -17.33 -8.04 -19.78
C GLY A 227 -18.42 -7.55 -18.84
N ASN A 228 -18.54 -6.26 -18.72
CA ASN A 228 -19.56 -5.58 -17.93
C ASN A 228 -19.46 -4.08 -18.17
N GLY A 229 -20.40 -3.29 -17.69
CA GLY A 229 -20.42 -1.83 -17.85
C GLY A 229 -19.21 -1.06 -17.27
N SER A 230 -18.26 -1.75 -16.60
CA SER A 230 -16.99 -1.17 -16.15
C SER A 230 -15.80 -1.54 -17.05
N CYS A 231 -15.99 -2.44 -18.03
CA CYS A 231 -14.97 -2.78 -19.03
C CYS A 231 -14.92 -1.72 -20.12
N VAL A 232 -14.65 -0.49 -19.69
CA VAL A 232 -14.52 0.67 -20.58
C VAL A 232 -13.19 0.59 -21.32
N TYR A 233 -13.17 1.02 -22.57
CA TYR A 233 -11.97 1.08 -23.37
C TYR A 233 -11.84 2.38 -24.16
N ARG A 234 -10.59 2.66 -24.56
CA ARG A 234 -10.23 3.63 -25.58
C ARG A 234 -9.47 2.90 -26.67
N LEU A 235 -10.08 2.74 -27.84
CA LEU A 235 -9.48 2.10 -29.00
C LEU A 235 -8.93 3.15 -29.95
N HIS A 236 -7.64 3.15 -30.14
CA HIS A 236 -6.92 4.01 -31.08
C HIS A 236 -6.73 3.26 -32.40
N VAL A 237 -7.33 3.74 -33.48
CA VAL A 237 -7.20 3.13 -34.82
C VAL A 237 -6.62 4.16 -35.76
N GLY A 238 -5.45 3.89 -36.33
CA GLY A 238 -4.81 4.89 -37.19
C GLY A 238 -3.58 4.41 -37.91
N ARG A 239 -2.89 5.38 -38.51
CA ARG A 239 -1.67 5.19 -39.30
C ARG A 239 -0.39 5.51 -38.52
N PHE A 240 -0.55 5.87 -37.26
CA PHE A 240 0.54 6.25 -36.37
C PHE A 240 1.56 5.11 -36.19
N PRO A 241 2.85 5.41 -35.96
CA PRO A 241 3.87 4.41 -35.70
C PRO A 241 3.65 3.77 -34.32
N ARG A 242 3.86 2.45 -34.25
CA ARG A 242 3.78 1.74 -32.97
C ARG A 242 4.93 0.73 -32.84
N PRO A 243 6.15 1.22 -32.69
CA PRO A 243 7.29 0.34 -32.41
C PRO A 243 7.14 -0.37 -31.09
N THR A 244 7.56 -1.62 -31.00
CA THR A 244 7.53 -2.40 -29.77
C THR A 244 8.72 -2.10 -28.87
N ALA A 245 9.80 -1.51 -29.41
CA ALA A 245 11.01 -1.19 -28.66
C ALA A 245 11.69 0.08 -29.15
N VAL A 246 12.62 0.60 -28.34
CA VAL A 246 13.50 1.73 -28.64
C VAL A 246 14.89 1.45 -28.12
N LEU A 247 15.93 1.76 -28.93
CA LEU A 247 17.34 1.60 -28.59
C LEU A 247 18.10 2.93 -28.82
N PRO A 248 18.92 3.43 -27.86
CA PRO A 248 19.05 2.95 -26.49
C PRO A 248 17.75 3.09 -25.69
N LEU A 249 17.60 2.32 -24.61
CA LEU A 249 16.42 2.34 -23.74
C LEU A 249 16.47 3.46 -22.71
N GLY A 250 17.37 4.40 -22.86
CA GLY A 250 17.53 5.53 -21.95
C GLY A 250 18.59 6.53 -22.38
N GLY A 251 18.66 7.67 -21.68
CA GLY A 251 19.64 8.72 -21.92
C GLY A 251 19.67 9.75 -20.80
N LYS A 252 20.36 10.87 -21.03
CA LYS A 252 20.52 11.94 -20.02
C LYS A 252 19.38 12.95 -20.04
N PRO A 253 19.09 13.58 -18.89
CA PRO A 253 18.10 14.66 -18.85
C PRO A 253 18.39 15.77 -19.85
N GLY A 254 17.38 16.15 -20.65
CA GLY A 254 17.48 17.23 -21.65
C GLY A 254 18.35 16.92 -22.86
N GLU A 255 18.88 15.71 -22.99
CA GLU A 255 19.71 15.29 -24.11
C GLU A 255 18.91 15.22 -25.41
N ALA A 256 19.53 15.64 -26.51
CA ALA A 256 19.07 15.38 -27.87
C ALA A 256 19.73 14.07 -28.34
N LEU A 257 18.98 12.96 -28.22
CA LEU A 257 19.50 11.60 -28.42
C LEU A 257 18.99 11.03 -29.73
N ASP A 258 19.90 10.39 -30.47
CA ASP A 258 19.55 9.58 -31.62
C ASP A 258 19.09 8.19 -31.14
N VAL A 259 17.83 7.85 -31.42
CA VAL A 259 17.22 6.58 -31.06
C VAL A 259 16.87 5.79 -32.31
N GLN A 260 16.86 4.48 -32.18
CA GLN A 260 16.35 3.57 -33.17
C GLN A 260 15.03 2.97 -32.67
N TRP A 261 13.94 3.23 -33.35
CA TRP A 261 12.66 2.56 -33.13
C TRP A 261 12.69 1.18 -33.77
N LEU A 262 12.29 0.15 -33.02
CA LEU A 262 12.35 -1.25 -33.44
C LEU A 262 10.97 -1.90 -33.32
N GLY A 263 10.73 -2.95 -34.11
CA GLY A 263 9.50 -3.75 -34.05
C GLY A 263 8.24 -3.09 -34.65
N ASP A 264 8.35 -1.94 -35.35
CA ASP A 264 7.25 -1.40 -36.14
C ASP A 264 7.09 -2.21 -37.44
N VAL A 265 5.84 -2.36 -37.89
CA VAL A 265 5.52 -3.12 -39.12
C VAL A 265 6.14 -2.52 -40.38
N THR A 266 6.57 -1.26 -40.38
CA THR A 266 7.31 -0.60 -41.46
C THR A 266 8.81 -0.81 -41.38
N GLY A 267 9.28 -1.49 -40.33
CA GLY A 267 10.71 -1.77 -40.08
C GLY A 267 11.38 -0.72 -39.16
N PRO A 268 12.68 -0.92 -38.88
CA PRO A 268 13.42 -0.03 -38.00
C PRO A 268 13.52 1.40 -38.55
N ARG A 269 13.45 2.40 -37.64
CA ARG A 269 13.46 3.82 -38.01
C ARG A 269 14.28 4.65 -37.02
N PRO A 270 15.31 5.40 -37.51
CA PRO A 270 16.05 6.32 -36.66
C PRO A 270 15.23 7.60 -36.41
N GLU A 271 15.36 8.17 -35.22
CA GLU A 271 14.78 9.47 -34.88
C GLU A 271 15.66 10.18 -33.85
N LYS A 272 15.79 11.50 -33.98
CA LYS A 272 16.39 12.32 -32.93
C LYS A 272 15.31 12.84 -31.99
N VAL A 273 15.37 12.44 -30.72
CA VAL A 273 14.42 12.81 -29.70
C VAL A 273 15.07 13.70 -28.64
N THR A 274 14.33 14.70 -28.12
CA THR A 274 14.76 15.47 -26.96
C THR A 274 14.15 14.87 -25.71
N LEU A 275 15.01 14.48 -24.77
CA LEU A 275 14.59 13.80 -23.55
C LEU A 275 14.03 14.78 -22.50
N PRO A 276 13.18 14.32 -21.57
CA PRO A 276 12.73 15.11 -20.43
C PRO A 276 13.89 15.70 -19.63
N GLY A 277 13.71 16.92 -19.09
CA GLY A 277 14.74 17.65 -18.35
C GLY A 277 15.00 17.15 -16.92
N ALA A 278 14.26 16.14 -16.47
CA ALA A 278 14.43 15.55 -15.13
C ALA A 278 14.65 14.04 -15.22
N PRO A 279 15.52 13.47 -14.34
CA PRO A 279 15.69 12.03 -14.24
C PRO A 279 14.39 11.32 -13.89
N THR A 280 14.25 10.08 -14.38
CA THR A 280 13.18 9.19 -13.91
C THR A 280 13.50 8.67 -12.51
N SER A 281 12.52 8.73 -11.61
CA SER A 281 12.68 8.21 -10.25
C SER A 281 12.82 6.68 -10.22
N LEU A 282 13.59 6.17 -9.25
CA LEU A 282 13.62 4.77 -8.85
C LEU A 282 12.71 4.59 -7.63
N PRO A 283 12.22 3.37 -7.37
CA PRO A 283 12.30 2.13 -8.11
C PRO A 283 11.29 2.03 -9.25
N LEU A 284 11.65 1.22 -10.20
CA LEU A 284 11.05 1.03 -11.51
C LEU A 284 9.74 0.25 -11.58
N LEU A 285 9.13 -0.08 -10.47
CA LEU A 285 7.86 -0.81 -10.45
C LEU A 285 6.65 0.09 -10.73
N ALA A 286 6.90 1.31 -11.21
CA ALA A 286 5.84 2.24 -11.48
C ALA A 286 5.15 1.93 -12.80
N THR A 287 3.86 1.84 -12.75
CA THR A 287 2.98 1.87 -13.91
C THR A 287 3.01 3.23 -14.66
N THR A 288 3.52 4.26 -14.01
CA THR A 288 3.82 5.59 -14.60
C THR A 288 5.28 5.66 -14.98
N LEU A 289 5.65 5.02 -16.07
CA LEU A 289 6.98 5.18 -16.64
C LEU A 289 7.04 6.48 -17.44
N SER A 290 8.12 7.23 -17.28
CA SER A 290 8.47 8.25 -18.25
C SER A 290 8.69 7.55 -19.58
N GLY A 291 8.24 8.16 -20.67
CA GLY A 291 8.33 7.56 -21.97
C GLY A 291 8.49 8.58 -23.05
N ILE A 292 8.85 8.11 -24.22
CA ILE A 292 8.92 8.90 -25.45
C ILE A 292 7.90 8.38 -26.44
N PHE A 293 7.30 9.30 -27.18
CA PHE A 293 6.26 8.99 -28.17
C PHE A 293 6.88 8.85 -29.55
N ALA A 294 6.74 7.71 -30.17
CA ALA A 294 7.12 7.53 -31.56
C ALA A 294 6.25 8.40 -32.47
N ARG A 295 6.87 9.05 -33.46
CA ARG A 295 6.16 9.90 -34.42
C ARG A 295 6.77 9.78 -35.81
N ASP A 296 5.95 9.94 -36.82
CA ASP A 296 6.38 10.09 -38.22
C ASP A 296 5.43 11.06 -38.95
N GLU A 297 5.53 11.13 -40.27
CA GLU A 297 4.64 11.97 -41.08
C GLU A 297 3.16 11.55 -41.02
N ARG A 298 2.84 10.37 -40.55
CA ARG A 298 1.47 9.80 -40.41
C ARG A 298 0.83 10.08 -39.07
N GLY A 299 1.62 10.45 -38.06
CA GLY A 299 1.09 10.75 -36.73
C GLY A 299 2.01 10.47 -35.56
N ILE A 300 1.42 10.55 -34.37
CA ILE A 300 2.07 10.30 -33.08
C ILE A 300 1.38 9.12 -32.45
N ALA A 301 2.17 8.18 -31.88
CA ALA A 301 1.64 7.07 -31.10
C ALA A 301 0.76 7.56 -29.96
N PRO A 302 -0.38 6.92 -29.65
CA PRO A 302 -1.26 7.33 -28.55
C PRO A 302 -0.61 7.07 -27.18
N SER A 303 0.24 6.06 -27.07
CA SER A 303 0.98 5.73 -25.85
C SER A 303 2.48 5.82 -26.06
N ALA A 304 3.20 6.19 -25.00
CA ALA A 304 4.65 6.25 -25.01
C ALA A 304 5.29 4.86 -24.98
N ASN A 305 6.46 4.77 -25.56
CA ASN A 305 7.37 3.68 -25.22
C ASN A 305 8.11 4.06 -23.94
N PRO A 306 8.15 3.18 -22.92
CA PRO A 306 8.88 3.42 -21.68
C PRO A 306 10.35 3.76 -21.94
N PHE A 307 10.89 4.71 -21.20
CA PHE A 307 12.24 5.23 -21.44
C PHE A 307 12.90 5.66 -20.13
N ARG A 308 14.17 5.30 -19.95
CA ARG A 308 14.94 5.59 -18.74
C ARG A 308 15.74 6.89 -18.90
N VAL A 309 15.58 7.84 -17.97
CA VAL A 309 16.35 9.09 -17.95
C VAL A 309 17.24 9.12 -16.72
N THR A 310 18.57 9.10 -16.91
CA THR A 310 19.57 9.12 -15.82
C THR A 310 20.82 9.91 -16.26
N ASP A 311 21.70 10.23 -15.31
CA ASP A 311 22.95 10.94 -15.58
C ASP A 311 24.05 10.06 -16.20
N LEU A 312 23.76 8.78 -16.49
CA LEU A 312 24.74 7.86 -17.05
C LEU A 312 24.94 8.08 -18.55
N ASN A 313 26.19 7.92 -19.00
CA ASN A 313 26.49 7.82 -20.43
C ASN A 313 25.97 6.49 -20.97
N ASN A 314 25.57 6.49 -22.24
CA ASN A 314 25.23 5.26 -22.96
C ASN A 314 26.45 4.66 -23.64
N VAL A 315 26.49 3.33 -23.68
CA VAL A 315 27.24 2.55 -24.64
C VAL A 315 26.27 1.59 -25.31
N LEU A 316 26.39 1.47 -26.63
CA LEU A 316 25.65 0.47 -27.41
C LEU A 316 26.56 -0.75 -27.60
N GLU A 317 25.99 -1.92 -27.65
CA GLU A 317 26.71 -3.13 -28.01
C GLU A 317 27.34 -3.02 -29.39
N VAL A 318 28.42 -3.78 -29.59
CA VAL A 318 29.09 -3.92 -30.87
C VAL A 318 29.31 -5.40 -31.10
N GLU A 319 28.59 -5.93 -32.05
CA GLU A 319 28.66 -7.35 -32.41
C GLU A 319 29.90 -7.70 -33.33
N PRO A 320 30.46 -8.90 -33.20
CA PRO A 320 30.07 -9.96 -32.26
C PRO A 320 30.61 -9.69 -30.83
N ASN A 321 29.79 -9.94 -29.79
CA ASN A 321 30.14 -9.73 -28.40
C ASN A 321 29.77 -10.90 -27.48
N ASN A 322 29.54 -12.10 -28.05
CA ASN A 322 29.03 -13.28 -27.35
C ASN A 322 30.00 -13.93 -26.34
N GLY A 323 31.26 -13.54 -26.34
CA GLY A 323 32.28 -14.08 -25.46
C GLY A 323 32.86 -13.05 -24.49
N LEU A 324 33.36 -13.51 -23.32
CA LEU A 324 33.94 -12.60 -22.31
C LEU A 324 35.09 -11.76 -22.88
N ALA A 325 35.90 -12.33 -23.75
CA ALA A 325 37.01 -11.62 -24.41
C ALA A 325 36.55 -10.65 -25.51
N GLU A 326 35.41 -10.93 -26.13
CA GLU A 326 34.84 -10.17 -27.24
C GLU A 326 33.96 -9.03 -26.80
N GLY A 327 33.59 -8.98 -25.50
CA GLY A 327 32.68 -8.01 -24.93
C GLY A 327 32.99 -6.58 -25.32
N THR A 328 31.95 -5.79 -25.59
CA THR A 328 32.01 -4.38 -25.92
C THR A 328 32.72 -3.58 -24.83
N PRO A 329 33.84 -2.87 -25.11
CA PRO A 329 34.59 -2.14 -24.09
C PRO A 329 33.87 -0.88 -23.62
N CYS A 330 33.87 -0.60 -22.30
CA CYS A 330 33.30 0.59 -21.71
C CYS A 330 33.99 0.93 -20.38
N GLU A 331 33.57 2.02 -19.73
CA GLU A 331 34.08 2.45 -18.42
C GLU A 331 32.90 2.76 -17.48
N ALA A 332 32.88 2.13 -16.30
CA ALA A 332 31.86 2.42 -15.28
C ALA A 332 32.15 3.75 -14.56
N PRO A 333 31.15 4.55 -14.18
CA PRO A 333 29.70 4.28 -14.28
C PRO A 333 29.14 4.47 -15.68
N ILE A 334 28.29 3.56 -16.11
CA ILE A 334 27.82 3.48 -17.51
C ILE A 334 26.44 2.81 -17.60
N ALA A 335 25.73 3.07 -18.68
CA ALA A 335 24.54 2.36 -19.10
C ALA A 335 24.82 1.63 -20.43
N MET A 336 24.84 0.32 -20.37
CA MET A 336 25.04 -0.61 -21.48
C MET A 336 23.68 -0.89 -22.10
N ASN A 337 23.55 -0.78 -23.41
CA ASN A 337 22.29 -0.99 -24.12
C ASN A 337 22.52 -1.97 -25.28
N GLY A 338 21.61 -2.92 -25.43
CA GLY A 338 21.70 -3.94 -26.46
C GLY A 338 20.37 -4.59 -26.78
N VAL A 339 20.41 -5.58 -27.66
CA VAL A 339 19.28 -6.37 -28.12
C VAL A 339 19.70 -7.84 -28.20
N ILE A 340 19.11 -8.71 -27.40
CA ILE A 340 19.27 -10.17 -27.59
C ILE A 340 18.60 -10.52 -28.93
N SER A 341 19.38 -10.45 -30.01
CA SER A 341 18.88 -10.32 -31.38
C SER A 341 18.30 -11.62 -31.95
N GLN A 342 18.70 -12.77 -31.41
CA GLN A 342 18.27 -14.10 -31.85
C GLN A 342 18.29 -15.12 -30.70
N PRO A 343 17.60 -16.25 -30.86
CA PRO A 343 17.63 -17.31 -29.86
C PRO A 343 19.05 -17.80 -29.54
N GLY A 344 19.38 -17.81 -28.23
CA GLY A 344 20.69 -18.24 -27.74
C GLY A 344 21.78 -17.17 -27.79
N ASP A 345 21.42 -15.93 -28.14
CA ASP A 345 22.31 -14.79 -28.12
C ASP A 345 22.76 -14.42 -26.71
N ILE A 346 23.97 -13.84 -26.63
CA ILE A 346 24.63 -13.48 -25.38
C ILE A 346 25.40 -12.20 -25.63
N ASP A 347 25.14 -11.18 -24.83
CA ASP A 347 25.81 -9.91 -24.91
C ASP A 347 26.77 -9.71 -23.76
N CYS A 348 28.01 -9.36 -24.08
CA CYS A 348 29.05 -9.08 -23.11
C CYS A 348 29.54 -7.64 -23.21
N PHE A 349 29.71 -6.98 -22.04
CA PHE A 349 30.34 -5.66 -21.93
C PHE A 349 31.50 -5.76 -20.93
N LYS A 350 32.66 -5.25 -21.29
CA LYS A 350 33.82 -5.30 -20.43
C LYS A 350 34.28 -3.93 -19.96
N PHE A 351 34.56 -3.83 -18.66
CA PHE A 351 35.00 -2.60 -18.00
C PHE A 351 36.11 -2.87 -16.99
N PRO A 352 37.08 -1.97 -16.84
CA PRO A 352 38.09 -2.05 -15.80
C PRO A 352 37.51 -1.65 -14.47
N ALA A 353 37.84 -2.35 -13.38
CA ALA A 353 37.45 -1.97 -12.03
C ALA A 353 38.56 -2.30 -11.02
N LYS A 354 38.57 -1.56 -9.89
CA LYS A 354 39.58 -1.67 -8.83
C LYS A 354 39.01 -2.38 -7.62
N LYS A 355 39.88 -3.12 -6.94
CA LYS A 355 39.59 -3.83 -5.70
C LYS A 355 38.86 -2.90 -4.69
N GLY A 356 37.78 -3.43 -4.12
CA GLY A 356 36.97 -2.75 -3.12
C GLY A 356 35.91 -1.80 -3.64
N GLN A 357 35.86 -1.52 -4.96
CA GLN A 357 34.73 -0.82 -5.55
C GLN A 357 33.46 -1.66 -5.43
N VAL A 358 32.34 -1.02 -5.19
CA VAL A 358 31.02 -1.66 -5.10
C VAL A 358 30.11 -1.04 -6.15
N TYR A 359 29.52 -1.88 -6.97
CA TYR A 359 28.59 -1.45 -8.02
C TYR A 359 27.24 -2.11 -7.86
N ASP A 360 26.20 -1.34 -8.09
CA ASP A 360 24.88 -1.85 -8.41
C ASP A 360 24.82 -2.10 -9.92
N VAL A 361 24.53 -3.34 -10.29
CA VAL A 361 24.29 -3.78 -11.67
C VAL A 361 22.80 -4.06 -11.81
N ARG A 362 22.12 -3.25 -12.58
CA ARG A 362 20.65 -3.27 -12.71
C ARG A 362 20.24 -3.37 -14.17
N VAL A 363 19.48 -4.38 -14.48
CA VAL A 363 18.86 -4.53 -15.80
C VAL A 363 17.52 -3.78 -15.85
N MET A 364 17.21 -3.25 -17.01
CA MET A 364 15.91 -2.71 -17.41
C MET A 364 15.55 -3.34 -18.75
N ALA A 365 14.57 -4.23 -18.75
CA ALA A 365 14.08 -4.93 -19.93
C ALA A 365 12.55 -5.07 -19.84
N ARG A 366 12.06 -6.07 -19.10
CA ARG A 366 10.64 -6.38 -18.95
C ARG A 366 9.85 -5.22 -18.34
N ALA A 367 10.42 -4.52 -17.35
CA ALA A 367 9.82 -3.32 -16.78
C ALA A 367 9.61 -2.21 -17.82
N TYR A 368 10.36 -2.23 -18.93
CA TYR A 368 10.29 -1.25 -20.03
C TYR A 368 9.59 -1.80 -21.28
N GLY A 369 8.84 -2.91 -21.14
CA GLY A 369 8.04 -3.47 -22.22
C GLY A 369 8.81 -4.38 -23.18
N SER A 370 10.04 -4.75 -22.87
CA SER A 370 10.76 -5.80 -23.59
C SER A 370 10.23 -7.19 -23.21
N PRO A 371 10.12 -8.15 -24.14
CA PRO A 371 9.79 -9.52 -23.80
C PRO A 371 10.96 -10.27 -23.10
N LEU A 372 12.16 -9.70 -23.09
CA LEU A 372 13.37 -10.28 -22.52
C LEU A 372 13.21 -10.59 -21.02
N ASP A 373 13.40 -11.84 -20.65
CA ASP A 373 13.58 -12.34 -19.29
C ASP A 373 15.05 -12.36 -18.92
N ALA A 374 15.56 -11.20 -18.50
CA ALA A 374 16.99 -10.95 -18.45
C ALA A 374 17.70 -11.68 -17.31
N VAL A 375 18.67 -12.53 -17.62
CA VAL A 375 19.66 -13.06 -16.69
C VAL A 375 20.94 -12.25 -16.82
N VAL A 376 21.40 -11.66 -15.72
CA VAL A 376 22.67 -10.93 -15.67
C VAL A 376 23.70 -11.68 -14.83
N ASN A 377 24.92 -11.79 -15.33
CA ASN A 377 26.08 -12.27 -14.59
C ASN A 377 27.23 -11.27 -14.69
N VAL A 378 28.07 -11.23 -13.68
CA VAL A 378 29.30 -10.45 -13.68
C VAL A 378 30.47 -11.39 -13.51
N PHE A 379 31.30 -11.48 -14.54
CA PHE A 379 32.50 -12.30 -14.56
C PHE A 379 33.76 -11.45 -14.46
N ARG A 380 34.79 -12.00 -13.90
CA ARG A 380 36.15 -11.57 -14.17
C ARG A 380 36.56 -12.04 -15.57
N ILE A 381 37.40 -11.30 -16.30
CA ILE A 381 37.80 -11.64 -17.67
C ILE A 381 38.36 -13.06 -17.78
N GLY A 382 38.93 -13.64 -16.73
CA GLY A 382 39.38 -15.00 -16.65
C GLY A 382 38.29 -16.06 -16.44
N GLY A 383 37.00 -15.69 -16.46
CA GLY A 383 35.85 -16.60 -16.38
C GLY A 383 35.32 -16.86 -14.97
N THR A 384 35.91 -16.25 -13.93
CA THR A 384 35.38 -16.36 -12.56
C THR A 384 34.11 -15.51 -12.39
N ASN A 385 32.97 -16.12 -12.05
CA ASN A 385 31.73 -15.43 -11.74
C ASN A 385 31.84 -14.80 -10.35
N ILE A 386 31.54 -13.50 -10.23
CA ILE A 386 31.53 -12.74 -8.95
C ILE A 386 30.13 -12.33 -8.52
N GLY A 387 29.13 -12.59 -9.32
CA GLY A 387 27.72 -12.33 -8.99
C GLY A 387 26.83 -12.55 -10.20
N GLY A 388 25.59 -12.92 -9.95
CA GLY A 388 24.58 -13.10 -10.99
C GLY A 388 23.19 -13.16 -10.39
N ASN A 389 22.21 -12.84 -11.21
CA ASN A 389 20.80 -12.80 -10.82
C ASN A 389 19.88 -12.91 -12.04
N ASP A 390 18.66 -13.36 -11.80
CA ASP A 390 17.59 -13.42 -12.80
C ASP A 390 16.31 -12.65 -12.43
N ASP A 391 15.94 -12.48 -11.12
CA ASP A 391 14.62 -11.94 -10.76
C ASP A 391 14.61 -10.98 -9.54
N SER A 392 15.71 -10.68 -8.89
CA SER A 392 15.65 -9.98 -7.59
C SER A 392 15.45 -8.46 -7.65
N GLY A 393 15.34 -7.88 -8.83
CA GLY A 393 15.09 -6.45 -9.03
C GLY A 393 13.63 -6.07 -9.35
N GLY A 394 12.69 -6.95 -9.14
CA GLY A 394 11.32 -6.87 -9.62
C GLY A 394 11.15 -7.76 -10.85
N PRO A 395 10.56 -7.25 -11.98
CA PRO A 395 10.49 -8.06 -13.19
C PRO A 395 11.82 -8.18 -13.94
N ASP A 396 12.87 -7.49 -13.50
CA ASP A 396 14.20 -7.47 -14.09
C ASP A 396 15.28 -7.79 -13.05
N SER A 397 16.45 -8.16 -13.50
CA SER A 397 17.59 -8.56 -12.67
C SER A 397 18.27 -7.39 -11.96
N TYR A 398 18.69 -7.62 -10.74
CA TYR A 398 19.52 -6.72 -9.95
C TYR A 398 20.58 -7.49 -9.18
N GLN A 399 21.82 -7.01 -9.25
CA GLN A 399 22.94 -7.57 -8.51
C GLN A 399 23.83 -6.46 -7.96
N ARG A 400 24.18 -6.53 -6.68
CA ARG A 400 25.27 -5.74 -6.09
C ARG A 400 26.54 -6.57 -6.09
N VAL A 401 27.61 -6.03 -6.68
CA VAL A 401 28.90 -6.70 -6.75
C VAL A 401 29.99 -5.91 -6.06
N THR A 402 30.84 -6.61 -5.31
CA THR A 402 32.06 -6.03 -4.72
C THR A 402 33.25 -6.56 -5.52
N ILE A 403 34.06 -5.65 -6.03
CA ILE A 403 35.23 -5.98 -6.85
C ILE A 403 36.33 -6.59 -5.98
N PRO A 404 36.73 -7.87 -6.19
CA PRO A 404 37.69 -8.55 -5.31
C PRO A 404 39.15 -8.17 -5.56
N GLU A 405 39.50 -7.74 -6.77
CA GLU A 405 40.88 -7.36 -7.19
C GLU A 405 40.85 -6.46 -8.42
N ASP A 406 41.97 -5.75 -8.69
CA ASP A 406 42.09 -4.91 -9.88
C ASP A 406 42.11 -5.78 -11.13
N ASP A 407 41.10 -5.65 -11.99
CA ASP A 407 41.02 -6.43 -13.25
C ASP A 407 39.97 -5.83 -14.20
N THR A 408 39.78 -6.49 -15.34
CA THR A 408 38.68 -6.29 -16.26
C THR A 408 37.52 -7.21 -15.88
N TYR A 409 36.33 -6.64 -15.76
CA TYR A 409 35.10 -7.36 -15.45
C TYR A 409 34.17 -7.33 -16.65
N VAL A 410 33.33 -8.35 -16.77
CA VAL A 410 32.42 -8.51 -17.90
C VAL A 410 31.00 -8.66 -17.35
N VAL A 411 30.11 -7.76 -17.76
CA VAL A 411 28.67 -7.93 -17.61
C VAL A 411 28.20 -8.80 -18.76
N TYR A 412 27.52 -9.87 -18.43
CA TYR A 412 27.01 -10.88 -19.34
C TYR A 412 25.49 -10.88 -19.25
N VAL A 413 24.80 -10.72 -20.35
CA VAL A 413 23.33 -10.65 -20.44
C VAL A 413 22.85 -11.75 -21.39
N GLN A 414 21.80 -12.45 -21.01
CA GLN A 414 21.09 -13.40 -21.87
C GLN A 414 19.61 -13.46 -21.48
N ASP A 415 18.79 -14.02 -22.37
CA ASP A 415 17.42 -14.39 -22.03
C ASP A 415 17.38 -15.69 -21.22
N HIS A 416 16.53 -15.76 -20.19
CA HIS A 416 16.38 -16.94 -19.33
C HIS A 416 15.95 -18.18 -20.14
N LEU A 417 15.03 -18.04 -21.08
CA LEU A 417 14.52 -19.11 -21.95
C LEU A 417 15.31 -19.23 -23.25
N LYS A 418 16.39 -18.45 -23.41
CA LYS A 418 17.23 -18.41 -24.63
C LYS A 418 16.43 -18.04 -25.88
N GLN A 419 15.45 -17.18 -25.74
CA GLN A 419 14.74 -16.54 -26.84
C GLN A 419 15.51 -15.29 -27.29
N GLY A 420 15.01 -14.63 -28.32
CA GLY A 420 15.57 -13.39 -28.82
C GLY A 420 14.76 -12.84 -29.98
N GLY A 421 14.94 -11.57 -30.29
CA GLY A 421 14.18 -10.89 -31.32
C GLY A 421 14.49 -9.40 -31.37
N VAL A 422 13.93 -8.69 -32.33
CA VAL A 422 14.19 -7.26 -32.57
C VAL A 422 13.72 -6.36 -31.43
N ASP A 423 12.84 -6.85 -30.57
CA ASP A 423 12.27 -6.13 -29.42
C ASP A 423 12.77 -6.64 -28.06
N TYR A 424 13.73 -7.59 -28.05
CA TYR A 424 14.42 -8.05 -26.85
C TYR A 424 15.48 -7.04 -26.39
N VAL A 425 15.11 -5.78 -26.35
CA VAL A 425 15.99 -4.68 -25.94
C VAL A 425 16.22 -4.68 -24.44
N TYR A 426 17.40 -4.25 -24.04
CA TYR A 426 17.73 -4.07 -22.63
C TYR A 426 18.65 -2.87 -22.40
N ARG A 427 18.69 -2.44 -21.14
CA ARG A 427 19.66 -1.49 -20.60
C ARG A 427 20.20 -2.04 -19.30
N VAL A 428 21.52 -2.12 -19.13
CA VAL A 428 22.19 -2.45 -17.88
C VAL A 428 22.88 -1.22 -17.33
N GLU A 429 22.49 -0.75 -16.17
CA GLU A 429 23.18 0.32 -15.47
C GLU A 429 24.19 -0.27 -14.49
N VAL A 430 25.47 0.05 -14.67
CA VAL A 430 26.57 -0.25 -13.76
C VAL A 430 27.01 1.04 -13.11
N ALA A 431 26.65 1.23 -11.84
CA ALA A 431 26.89 2.48 -11.14
C ALA A 431 27.31 2.25 -9.67
N PRO A 432 28.11 3.15 -9.08
CA PRO A 432 28.38 3.13 -7.65
C PRO A 432 27.07 3.21 -6.85
N VAL A 433 27.05 2.52 -5.70
CA VAL A 433 25.93 2.56 -4.77
C VAL A 433 25.65 4.00 -4.34
N LYS A 434 24.42 4.43 -4.47
CA LYS A 434 23.96 5.77 -4.03
C LYS A 434 22.89 5.64 -2.96
N PRO A 435 22.92 6.50 -1.93
CA PRO A 435 21.84 6.59 -0.96
C PRO A 435 20.50 6.87 -1.66
N LEU A 436 19.45 6.18 -1.23
CA LEU A 436 18.09 6.38 -1.72
C LEU A 436 17.13 6.60 -0.55
N LEU A 437 16.37 7.68 -0.61
CA LEU A 437 15.28 8.01 0.29
C LEU A 437 13.98 8.15 -0.48
N ILE A 438 12.97 7.38 -0.09
CA ILE A 438 11.61 7.53 -0.62
C ILE A 438 10.68 7.70 0.58
N LEU A 439 9.82 8.72 0.52
CA LEU A 439 8.75 8.91 1.48
C LEU A 439 7.46 8.30 0.95
N GLY A 440 6.66 7.74 1.85
CA GLY A 440 5.33 7.22 1.55
C GLY A 440 4.31 7.66 2.60
N VAL A 441 3.04 7.49 2.30
CA VAL A 441 1.96 7.61 3.27
C VAL A 441 1.42 6.20 3.52
N SER A 442 1.42 5.78 4.79
CA SER A 442 0.88 4.49 5.18
C SER A 442 -0.64 4.46 4.95
N GLU A 443 -1.14 3.37 4.38
CA GLU A 443 -2.59 3.14 4.28
C GLU A 443 -3.20 3.19 5.69
N ARG A 444 -4.33 3.85 5.80
CA ARG A 444 -5.08 3.90 7.06
C ARG A 444 -5.73 2.57 7.40
N SER A 445 -6.23 1.90 6.38
CA SER A 445 -6.72 0.53 6.41
C SER A 445 -6.35 -0.14 5.10
N GLN A 446 -6.37 -1.45 5.09
CA GLN A 446 -6.00 -2.21 3.91
C GLN A 446 -6.78 -1.73 2.67
N PHE A 447 -6.05 -1.32 1.64
CA PHE A 447 -6.58 -0.86 0.35
C PHE A 447 -7.27 0.51 0.33
N VAL A 448 -7.16 1.29 1.40
CA VAL A 448 -7.72 2.63 1.45
C VAL A 448 -6.59 3.66 1.47
N ASP A 449 -6.46 4.38 0.38
CA ASP A 449 -5.51 5.47 0.27
C ASP A 449 -5.83 6.60 1.24
N VAL A 450 -4.78 7.17 1.81
CA VAL A 450 -4.91 8.37 2.65
C VAL A 450 -4.96 9.61 1.77
N VAL A 451 -6.02 10.37 1.92
CA VAL A 451 -6.12 11.76 1.50
C VAL A 451 -6.16 12.63 2.76
N ALA A 452 -5.82 13.91 2.65
CA ALA A 452 -5.74 14.82 3.79
C ALA A 452 -6.79 15.96 3.73
N PRO A 453 -8.09 15.66 3.86
CA PRO A 453 -9.09 16.69 4.09
C PRO A 453 -8.98 17.18 5.54
N VAL A 454 -8.84 18.49 5.73
CA VAL A 454 -8.71 19.13 7.03
C VAL A 454 -9.92 20.05 7.23
N PRO A 455 -10.88 19.68 8.08
CA PRO A 455 -12.04 20.55 8.32
C PRO A 455 -11.64 21.86 8.98
N LYS A 456 -12.29 22.94 8.63
CA LYS A 456 -12.08 24.26 9.25
C LYS A 456 -12.10 24.20 10.75
N GLY A 457 -11.12 24.83 11.41
CA GLY A 457 -10.99 24.85 12.86
C GLY A 457 -10.74 23.47 13.48
N ASN A 458 -10.31 22.48 12.69
CA ASN A 458 -10.09 21.12 13.14
C ASN A 458 -8.74 20.56 12.61
N ARG A 459 -8.50 19.27 12.78
CA ARG A 459 -7.22 18.62 12.51
C ARG A 459 -7.42 17.32 11.74
N MET A 460 -6.40 16.96 10.97
CA MET A 460 -6.25 15.65 10.33
C MET A 460 -4.84 15.12 10.58
N ALA A 461 -4.69 13.84 10.83
CA ALA A 461 -3.38 13.22 11.06
C ALA A 461 -3.23 11.92 10.28
N PHE A 462 -1.99 11.66 9.87
CA PHE A 462 -1.57 10.44 9.17
C PHE A 462 -0.10 10.14 9.45
N LEU A 463 0.38 8.98 9.01
CA LEU A 463 1.78 8.59 9.12
C LEU A 463 2.49 8.79 7.79
N ILE A 464 3.67 9.41 7.85
CA ILE A 464 4.64 9.36 6.76
C ILE A 464 5.68 8.32 7.09
N ASN A 465 5.89 7.39 6.17
CA ASN A 465 6.96 6.40 6.25
C ASN A 465 8.15 6.79 5.36
N ALA A 466 9.32 6.23 5.66
CA ALA A 466 10.53 6.41 4.88
C ALA A 466 11.18 5.06 4.58
N SER A 467 11.39 4.80 3.29
CA SER A 467 12.27 3.75 2.82
C SER A 467 13.67 4.32 2.65
N ARG A 468 14.64 3.81 3.42
CA ARG A 468 16.04 4.20 3.38
C ARG A 468 16.86 3.06 2.80
N ALA A 469 17.70 3.35 1.80
CA ALA A 469 18.67 2.41 1.30
C ALA A 469 20.07 3.06 1.28
N ASP A 470 21.04 2.33 1.78
CA ASP A 470 22.47 2.67 1.77
C ASP A 470 22.85 3.95 2.56
N PHE A 471 22.04 4.31 3.54
CA PHE A 471 22.34 5.34 4.53
C PHE A 471 21.58 5.11 5.83
N GLY A 472 22.08 5.70 6.91
CA GLY A 472 21.42 5.78 8.22
C GLY A 472 21.22 7.23 8.61
N GLY A 473 20.73 7.47 9.82
CA GLY A 473 20.56 8.80 10.39
C GLY A 473 19.11 9.30 10.37
N ASP A 474 18.91 10.39 11.11
CA ASP A 474 17.61 11.02 11.30
C ASP A 474 17.21 11.83 10.05
N LEU A 475 15.91 11.98 9.84
CA LEU A 475 15.34 12.76 8.74
C LEU A 475 14.50 13.91 9.29
N ASN A 476 14.57 15.07 8.63
CA ASN A 476 13.63 16.16 8.78
C ASN A 476 12.64 16.17 7.60
N LEU A 477 11.37 16.40 7.87
CA LEU A 477 10.32 16.52 6.87
C LEU A 477 9.99 18.01 6.64
N GLU A 478 9.87 18.38 5.37
CA GLU A 478 9.47 19.70 4.92
C GLU A 478 8.18 19.56 4.08
N PHE A 479 7.23 20.46 4.30
CA PHE A 479 5.96 20.54 3.58
C PHE A 479 5.88 21.89 2.88
N LYS A 480 5.72 21.86 1.56
CA LYS A 480 5.56 23.08 0.74
C LYS A 480 4.20 23.11 0.09
N ASP A 481 3.74 24.31 -0.21
CA ASP A 481 2.48 24.56 -0.90
C ASP A 481 1.25 24.05 -0.13
N LEU A 482 1.26 24.16 1.21
CA LEU A 482 0.09 23.88 2.03
C LEU A 482 -1.07 24.82 1.65
N PRO A 483 -2.32 24.37 1.73
CA PRO A 483 -3.48 25.25 1.56
C PRO A 483 -3.42 26.45 2.52
N PRO A 484 -3.84 27.64 2.11
CA PRO A 484 -3.88 28.80 2.99
C PRO A 484 -4.62 28.53 4.29
N GLY A 485 -4.05 28.93 5.43
CA GLY A 485 -4.61 28.71 6.76
C GLY A 485 -4.40 27.30 7.33
N VAL A 486 -3.63 26.43 6.66
CA VAL A 486 -3.22 25.12 7.17
C VAL A 486 -1.81 25.20 7.71
N THR A 487 -1.61 24.65 8.91
CA THR A 487 -0.29 24.46 9.53
C THR A 487 0.02 22.98 9.68
N VAL A 488 1.30 22.63 9.74
CA VAL A 488 1.78 21.27 9.94
C VAL A 488 2.60 21.17 11.21
N GLU A 489 2.37 20.13 11.98
CA GLU A 489 3.19 19.71 13.12
C GLU A 489 3.68 18.28 12.86
N THR A 490 4.99 18.06 12.98
CA THR A 490 5.62 16.75 12.86
C THR A 490 6.91 16.72 13.66
N LEU A 491 7.52 15.56 13.77
CA LEU A 491 8.78 15.31 14.48
C LEU A 491 9.88 14.92 13.51
N PRO A 492 11.15 15.09 13.85
CA PRO A 492 12.24 14.40 13.14
C PRO A 492 11.99 12.89 13.18
N MET A 493 12.14 12.24 12.03
CA MET A 493 12.06 10.80 11.93
C MET A 493 13.41 10.20 12.29
N LEU A 494 13.52 9.61 13.47
CA LEU A 494 14.77 9.06 13.98
C LEU A 494 15.27 7.91 13.09
N ALA A 495 16.58 7.65 13.13
CA ALA A 495 17.25 6.63 12.32
C ALA A 495 16.67 5.22 12.51
N ASN A 496 16.23 4.90 13.71
CA ASN A 496 15.62 3.62 14.07
C ASN A 496 14.09 3.59 13.87
N ARG A 497 13.50 4.60 13.19
CA ARG A 497 12.07 4.70 12.93
C ARG A 497 11.77 4.61 11.44
N GLY A 498 10.75 3.83 11.13
CA GLY A 498 10.23 3.69 9.77
C GLY A 498 9.15 4.71 9.43
N ASP A 499 8.52 5.33 10.44
CA ASP A 499 7.42 6.27 10.29
C ASP A 499 7.41 7.37 11.34
N VAL A 500 6.61 8.42 11.07
CA VAL A 500 6.41 9.56 11.98
C VAL A 500 5.00 10.13 11.79
N PRO A 501 4.31 10.54 12.88
CA PRO A 501 3.02 11.19 12.78
C PRO A 501 3.16 12.61 12.23
N VAL A 502 2.21 12.97 11.38
CA VAL A 502 2.02 14.31 10.83
C VAL A 502 0.64 14.78 11.19
N LEU A 503 0.53 15.96 11.78
CA LEU A 503 -0.73 16.62 12.14
C LEU A 503 -0.90 17.89 11.31
N LEU A 504 -1.96 17.96 10.53
CA LEU A 504 -2.40 19.16 9.84
C LEU A 504 -3.52 19.83 10.64
N THR A 505 -3.44 21.14 10.80
CA THR A 505 -4.46 21.95 11.49
C THR A 505 -4.92 23.06 10.56
N ALA A 506 -6.21 23.17 10.31
CA ALA A 506 -6.82 24.26 9.58
C ALA A 506 -7.36 25.32 10.54
N ALA A 507 -7.07 26.59 10.27
CA ALA A 507 -7.67 27.71 11.00
C ALA A 507 -9.19 27.75 10.80
N GLY A 508 -9.93 28.31 11.74
CA GLY A 508 -11.40 28.41 11.64
C GLY A 508 -11.89 29.32 10.50
N ASP A 509 -11.05 30.22 10.03
CA ASP A 509 -11.30 31.13 8.91
C ASP A 509 -10.57 30.72 7.61
N ALA A 510 -9.88 29.57 7.61
CA ALA A 510 -9.17 29.08 6.43
C ALA A 510 -10.12 28.98 5.22
N PRO A 511 -9.73 29.45 4.01
CA PRO A 511 -10.58 29.37 2.83
C PRO A 511 -10.72 27.91 2.39
N LEU A 512 -11.92 27.52 1.91
CA LEU A 512 -12.11 26.22 1.27
C LEU A 512 -11.26 26.13 0.00
N GLY A 513 -10.51 25.06 -0.16
CA GLY A 513 -9.66 24.87 -1.32
C GLY A 513 -8.79 23.62 -1.18
N ALA A 514 -8.24 23.17 -2.29
CA ALA A 514 -7.27 22.08 -2.31
C ALA A 514 -5.91 22.55 -2.81
N ALA A 515 -4.87 21.91 -2.34
CA ALA A 515 -3.50 22.04 -2.82
C ALA A 515 -2.84 20.69 -2.95
N LEU A 516 -1.86 20.61 -3.80
CA LEU A 516 -0.96 19.48 -3.94
C LEU A 516 0.33 19.84 -3.21
N VAL A 517 0.53 19.24 -2.06
CA VAL A 517 1.60 19.56 -1.13
C VAL A 517 2.84 18.76 -1.46
N ASP A 518 3.99 19.42 -1.67
CA ASP A 518 5.28 18.75 -1.77
C ASP A 518 5.73 18.32 -0.38
N VAL A 519 6.03 17.04 -0.22
CA VAL A 519 6.59 16.48 1.03
C VAL A 519 8.00 16.00 0.74
N ILE A 520 8.96 16.60 1.41
CA ILE A 520 10.39 16.40 1.17
C ILE A 520 11.03 15.91 2.46
N GLY A 521 11.75 14.80 2.40
CA GLY A 521 12.60 14.33 3.48
C GLY A 521 14.06 14.69 3.23
N ARG A 522 14.74 15.20 4.24
CA ARG A 522 16.16 15.48 4.19
C ARG A 522 16.88 14.86 5.37
N HIS A 523 18.10 14.40 5.13
CA HIS A 523 18.97 13.96 6.21
C HIS A 523 19.17 15.09 7.21
N ALA A 524 19.11 14.78 8.53
CA ALA A 524 19.21 15.79 9.58
C ALA A 524 20.62 16.44 9.65
N ASP A 525 21.67 15.68 9.29
CA ASP A 525 23.00 16.24 9.07
C ASP A 525 23.05 16.90 7.68
N PRO A 526 23.22 18.22 7.60
CA PRO A 526 23.23 18.97 6.33
C PRO A 526 24.44 18.64 5.43
N ASN A 527 25.47 17.98 5.95
CA ASN A 527 26.60 17.52 5.17
C ASN A 527 26.25 16.28 4.35
N GLN A 528 25.26 15.54 4.78
CA GLN A 528 24.69 14.43 4.02
C GLN A 528 23.64 14.99 3.04
N LYS A 529 24.03 15.14 1.78
CA LYS A 529 23.13 15.68 0.74
C LYS A 529 22.11 14.64 0.27
N ILE A 530 21.37 14.06 1.23
CA ILE A 530 20.35 13.05 0.95
C ILE A 530 18.98 13.72 1.04
N GLU A 531 18.25 13.68 -0.05
CA GLU A 531 16.89 14.19 -0.18
C GLU A 531 16.02 13.11 -0.81
N GLY A 532 14.79 12.97 -0.32
CA GLY A 532 13.76 12.12 -0.91
C GLY A 532 12.43 12.83 -0.92
N ARG A 533 11.52 12.38 -1.76
CA ARG A 533 10.18 12.96 -1.94
C ARG A 533 9.11 11.94 -1.68
N LEU A 534 7.90 12.44 -1.46
CA LEU A 534 6.71 11.63 -1.35
C LEU A 534 6.48 10.85 -2.65
N ARG A 535 6.13 9.59 -2.48
CA ARG A 535 5.66 8.72 -3.54
C ARG A 535 4.55 7.84 -2.99
N GLN A 536 3.33 8.33 -3.07
CA GLN A 536 2.16 7.60 -2.63
C GLN A 536 1.70 6.66 -3.72
N ARG A 537 1.67 5.37 -3.41
CA ARG A 537 1.12 4.33 -4.30
C ARG A 537 -0.39 4.25 -4.10
N THR A 538 -1.12 4.34 -5.20
CA THR A 538 -2.58 4.18 -5.24
C THR A 538 -2.93 2.99 -6.09
N SER A 539 -3.53 1.96 -5.50
CA SER A 539 -4.04 0.80 -6.22
C SER A 539 -5.33 1.16 -6.94
N LEU A 540 -5.34 1.11 -8.27
CA LEU A 540 -6.52 1.39 -9.09
C LEU A 540 -7.31 0.14 -9.43
N VAL A 541 -6.63 -0.97 -9.77
CA VAL A 541 -7.27 -2.23 -10.13
C VAL A 541 -6.66 -3.37 -9.33
N ARG A 542 -7.52 -4.22 -8.82
CA ARG A 542 -7.18 -5.47 -8.14
C ARG A 542 -7.85 -6.65 -8.84
N GLY A 543 -7.08 -7.70 -9.06
CA GLY A 543 -7.54 -8.97 -9.62
C GLY A 543 -8.00 -9.95 -8.53
N GLN A 544 -7.98 -11.22 -8.86
CA GLN A 544 -8.31 -12.29 -7.92
C GLN A 544 -7.44 -12.24 -6.66
N ASN A 545 -8.00 -12.62 -5.51
CA ASN A 545 -7.36 -12.59 -4.21
C ASN A 545 -6.83 -11.21 -3.79
N ASN A 546 -7.43 -10.13 -4.28
CA ASN A 546 -7.00 -8.75 -4.03
C ASN A 546 -5.56 -8.44 -4.47
N ILE A 547 -5.01 -9.22 -5.40
CA ILE A 547 -3.68 -8.93 -5.96
C ILE A 547 -3.79 -7.64 -6.79
N GLU A 548 -2.90 -6.70 -6.51
CA GLU A 548 -2.85 -5.47 -7.29
C GLU A 548 -2.34 -5.74 -8.70
N VAL A 549 -3.12 -5.30 -9.68
CA VAL A 549 -2.82 -5.46 -11.11
C VAL A 549 -2.41 -4.13 -11.74
N TRP A 550 -3.05 -3.04 -11.33
CA TRP A 550 -2.75 -1.71 -11.83
C TRP A 550 -2.72 -0.68 -10.72
N ASN A 551 -1.72 0.18 -10.72
CA ASN A 551 -1.55 1.25 -9.74
C ASN A 551 -1.05 2.54 -10.37
N GLN A 552 -1.13 3.63 -9.63
CA GLN A 552 -0.55 4.91 -9.93
C GLN A 552 0.28 5.41 -8.74
N TYR A 553 1.26 6.25 -9.04
CA TYR A 553 2.03 6.93 -8.00
C TYR A 553 1.75 8.43 -8.06
N ALA A 554 1.32 8.99 -6.94
CA ALA A 554 1.24 10.42 -6.75
C ALA A 554 2.48 10.91 -6.01
N GLU A 555 3.15 11.92 -6.55
CA GLU A 555 4.38 12.48 -5.97
C GLU A 555 4.10 13.69 -5.07
N ARG A 556 2.84 14.10 -4.96
CA ARG A 556 2.37 15.18 -4.09
C ARG A 556 1.17 14.72 -3.27
N LEU A 557 1.10 15.18 -2.02
CA LEU A 557 -0.01 14.88 -1.13
C LEU A 557 -1.20 15.79 -1.44
N ALA A 558 -2.33 15.20 -1.83
CA ALA A 558 -3.56 15.95 -1.97
C ALA A 558 -4.12 16.34 -0.60
N THR A 559 -4.18 17.64 -0.35
CA THR A 559 -4.67 18.23 0.90
C THR A 559 -5.76 19.24 0.59
N ALA A 560 -6.81 19.29 1.39
CA ALA A 560 -7.89 20.27 1.23
C ALA A 560 -8.36 20.83 2.55
N VAL A 561 -8.67 22.13 2.58
CA VAL A 561 -9.50 22.71 3.62
C VAL A 561 -10.95 22.42 3.26
N THR A 562 -11.67 21.74 4.16
CA THR A 562 -13.08 21.39 4.00
C THR A 562 -13.97 22.19 4.92
N GLN A 563 -15.28 22.10 4.73
CA GLN A 563 -16.24 22.76 5.63
C GLN A 563 -16.06 22.29 7.08
N GLU A 564 -16.54 23.11 8.01
CA GLU A 564 -16.54 22.79 9.43
C GLU A 564 -17.38 21.54 9.70
N VAL A 565 -16.90 20.68 10.61
CA VAL A 565 -17.61 19.48 11.02
C VAL A 565 -18.12 19.62 12.44
N PRO A 566 -19.25 18.98 12.80
CA PRO A 566 -19.97 19.25 14.05
C PRO A 566 -19.32 18.59 15.28
N TYR A 567 -18.06 18.17 15.19
CA TYR A 567 -17.36 17.63 16.36
C TYR A 567 -15.83 17.83 16.27
N LYS A 568 -15.21 17.84 17.43
CA LYS A 568 -13.75 17.82 17.63
C LYS A 568 -13.41 16.80 18.69
N ILE A 569 -12.22 16.26 18.65
CA ILE A 569 -11.71 15.37 19.69
C ILE A 569 -10.37 15.88 20.24
N GLU A 570 -10.13 15.64 21.51
CA GLU A 570 -8.89 16.00 22.18
C GLU A 570 -8.46 14.91 23.16
N ILE A 571 -7.15 14.66 23.24
CA ILE A 571 -6.57 13.84 24.28
C ILE A 571 -6.46 14.70 25.56
N VAL A 572 -6.93 14.19 26.68
CA VAL A 572 -6.58 14.77 27.98
C VAL A 572 -5.15 14.37 28.29
N GLU A 573 -4.24 15.36 28.37
CA GLU A 573 -2.81 15.10 28.61
C GLU A 573 -2.63 14.23 29.85
N PRO A 574 -1.95 13.06 29.74
CA PRO A 574 -1.65 12.21 30.88
C PRO A 574 -0.71 12.92 31.84
N LYS A 575 -1.03 12.88 33.12
CA LYS A 575 -0.23 13.51 34.21
C LYS A 575 0.80 12.58 34.80
N VAL A 576 0.75 11.32 34.45
CA VAL A 576 1.64 10.24 34.93
C VAL A 576 2.16 9.41 33.76
N PRO A 577 3.34 8.77 33.90
CA PRO A 577 3.87 7.93 32.87
C PRO A 577 3.14 6.59 32.76
N LEU A 578 3.09 6.02 31.56
CA LEU A 578 2.84 4.61 31.34
C LEU A 578 4.14 3.86 31.61
N VAL A 579 4.16 2.99 32.62
CA VAL A 579 5.36 2.25 32.97
C VAL A 579 5.43 0.91 32.23
N ARG A 580 6.63 0.37 32.02
CA ARG A 580 6.83 -1.00 31.49
C ARG A 580 6.10 -2.01 32.36
N ASP A 581 5.55 -3.04 31.70
CA ASP A 581 4.69 -4.05 32.29
C ASP A 581 3.46 -3.45 32.99
N GLY A 582 3.02 -2.28 32.53
CA GLY A 582 1.95 -1.51 33.11
C GLY A 582 0.80 -1.21 32.18
N ALA A 583 -0.22 -0.59 32.73
CA ALA A 583 -1.43 -0.17 32.02
C ALA A 583 -1.83 1.26 32.42
N MET A 584 -2.45 1.97 31.50
CA MET A 584 -2.94 3.34 31.67
C MET A 584 -4.27 3.51 30.92
N ASN A 585 -5.09 4.37 31.41
CA ASN A 585 -6.33 4.80 30.75
C ASN A 585 -6.11 6.16 30.09
N LEU A 586 -6.00 6.17 28.75
CA LEU A 586 -5.92 7.42 27.99
C LEU A 586 -7.34 7.98 27.79
N LYS A 587 -7.60 9.14 28.35
CA LYS A 587 -8.89 9.81 28.23
C LYS A 587 -8.94 10.65 26.97
N VAL A 588 -9.98 10.47 26.16
CA VAL A 588 -10.31 11.26 24.97
C VAL A 588 -11.64 11.96 25.22
N VAL A 589 -11.68 13.24 24.92
CA VAL A 589 -12.90 14.06 25.05
C VAL A 589 -13.34 14.55 23.67
N ALA A 590 -14.64 14.64 23.48
CA ALA A 590 -15.27 15.18 22.28
C ALA A 590 -16.03 16.47 22.60
N THR A 591 -15.82 17.49 21.78
CA THR A 591 -16.70 18.66 21.71
C THR A 591 -17.68 18.45 20.57
N ARG A 592 -18.95 18.61 20.81
CA ARG A 592 -20.04 18.44 19.85
C ARG A 592 -20.77 19.75 19.62
N ALA A 593 -21.06 20.08 18.37
CA ALA A 593 -21.96 21.16 18.02
C ALA A 593 -23.40 20.84 18.48
N GLU A 594 -24.22 21.86 18.66
CA GLU A 594 -25.61 21.69 19.04
C GLU A 594 -26.36 20.78 18.05
N GLY A 595 -27.08 19.80 18.57
CA GLY A 595 -27.82 18.80 17.79
C GLY A 595 -27.01 17.61 17.29
N PHE A 596 -25.67 17.64 17.28
CA PHE A 596 -24.87 16.50 16.84
C PHE A 596 -24.70 15.47 17.97
N LYS A 597 -25.27 14.28 17.79
CA LYS A 597 -25.31 13.21 18.78
C LYS A 597 -24.64 11.90 18.31
N ALA A 598 -24.31 11.76 17.01
CA ALA A 598 -23.79 10.51 16.46
C ALA A 598 -22.61 9.94 17.26
N PRO A 599 -22.49 8.62 17.40
CA PRO A 599 -21.37 8.02 18.08
C PRO A 599 -20.05 8.37 17.36
N ILE A 600 -18.96 8.51 18.11
CA ILE A 600 -17.63 8.80 17.57
C ILE A 600 -16.71 7.63 17.89
N SER A 601 -16.21 6.96 16.87
CA SER A 601 -15.23 5.88 17.01
C SER A 601 -13.83 6.48 17.12
N VAL A 602 -13.14 6.24 18.22
CA VAL A 602 -11.80 6.78 18.48
C VAL A 602 -10.76 5.68 18.54
N GLN A 603 -9.59 5.91 17.94
CA GLN A 603 -8.48 4.96 17.92
C GLN A 603 -7.14 5.68 17.87
N MET A 604 -6.09 5.04 18.37
CA MET A 604 -4.73 5.57 18.23
C MET A 604 -4.35 5.63 16.75
N LEU A 605 -3.70 6.70 16.29
CA LEU A 605 -3.10 6.77 14.97
C LEU A 605 -1.99 5.73 14.83
N TYR A 606 -1.19 5.59 15.86
CA TYR A 606 -0.14 4.59 16.01
C TYR A 606 0.15 4.34 17.48
N ASN A 607 0.78 3.24 17.78
CA ASN A 607 1.26 2.93 19.13
C ASN A 607 2.78 3.08 19.19
N PRO A 608 3.33 3.75 20.23
CA PRO A 608 4.77 3.72 20.48
C PRO A 608 5.30 2.28 20.61
N PRO A 609 6.58 2.02 20.34
CA PRO A 609 7.14 0.68 20.41
C PRO A 609 6.96 0.01 21.76
N GLY A 610 6.39 -1.19 21.74
CA GLY A 610 6.08 -1.95 22.95
C GLY A 610 4.84 -1.47 23.71
N VAL A 611 4.16 -0.45 23.21
CA VAL A 611 2.86 0.01 23.71
C VAL A 611 1.75 -0.61 22.88
N GLY A 612 0.75 -1.19 23.53
CA GLY A 612 -0.48 -1.69 22.91
C GLY A 612 -1.66 -0.82 23.30
N SER A 613 -2.63 -0.70 22.42
CA SER A 613 -3.95 -0.12 22.70
C SER A 613 -5.06 -1.09 22.32
N SER A 614 -6.24 -0.93 22.89
CA SER A 614 -7.43 -1.50 22.29
C SER A 614 -7.60 -0.93 20.88
N GLY A 615 -8.23 -1.67 19.98
CA GLY A 615 -8.53 -1.17 18.65
C GLY A 615 -9.39 0.11 18.70
N SER A 616 -10.53 0.11 18.07
CA SER A 616 -11.45 1.24 18.14
C SER A 616 -12.31 1.19 19.42
N ILE A 617 -12.48 2.34 20.08
CA ILE A 617 -13.39 2.57 21.20
C ILE A 617 -14.43 3.62 20.77
N VAL A 618 -15.67 3.46 21.20
CA VAL A 618 -16.75 4.37 20.82
C VAL A 618 -17.03 5.35 21.96
N ILE A 619 -17.07 6.66 21.65
CA ILE A 619 -17.76 7.66 22.47
C ILE A 619 -19.24 7.52 22.11
N PRO A 620 -20.10 7.03 23.01
CA PRO A 620 -21.49 6.73 22.70
C PRO A 620 -22.29 7.97 22.25
N GLU A 621 -23.46 7.71 21.69
CA GLU A 621 -24.39 8.78 21.30
C GLU A 621 -24.62 9.78 22.44
N GLY A 622 -24.43 11.06 22.14
CA GLY A 622 -24.62 12.15 23.10
C GLY A 622 -23.60 12.22 24.24
N GLN A 623 -22.73 11.25 24.40
CA GLN A 623 -21.63 11.29 25.37
C GLN A 623 -20.44 12.10 24.83
N ILE A 624 -19.58 12.54 25.73
CA ILE A 624 -18.47 13.45 25.40
C ILE A 624 -17.09 12.85 25.69
N GLU A 625 -16.99 11.62 26.19
CA GLU A 625 -15.70 11.04 26.55
C GLU A 625 -15.64 9.53 26.32
N ALA A 626 -14.43 9.03 26.07
CA ALA A 626 -14.09 7.62 26.09
C ALA A 626 -12.70 7.41 26.69
N ILE A 627 -12.45 6.17 27.10
CA ILE A 627 -11.17 5.72 27.63
C ILE A 627 -10.57 4.71 26.65
N ILE A 628 -9.36 4.99 26.19
CA ILE A 628 -8.55 4.02 25.43
C ILE A 628 -7.58 3.35 26.40
N PRO A 629 -7.76 2.05 26.72
CA PRO A 629 -6.80 1.33 27.54
C PRO A 629 -5.48 1.19 26.79
N LEU A 630 -4.40 1.62 27.41
CA LEU A 630 -3.02 1.45 26.93
C LEU A 630 -2.29 0.45 27.84
N THR A 631 -1.45 -0.36 27.24
CA THR A 631 -0.54 -1.28 27.95
C THR A 631 0.87 -1.12 27.43
N ALA A 632 1.87 -1.22 28.30
CA ALA A 632 3.27 -1.28 27.90
C ALA A 632 3.84 -2.63 28.30
N ASN A 633 4.49 -3.33 27.38
CA ASN A 633 5.22 -4.56 27.71
C ASN A 633 6.62 -4.25 28.30
N GLY A 634 7.34 -5.29 28.76
CA GLY A 634 8.68 -5.12 29.37
C GLY A 634 9.76 -4.58 28.39
N ALA A 635 9.50 -4.63 27.07
CA ALA A 635 10.41 -4.11 26.04
C ALA A 635 9.98 -2.71 25.53
N ALA A 636 8.90 -2.12 26.08
CA ALA A 636 8.45 -0.82 25.65
C ALA A 636 9.58 0.23 25.75
N GLU A 637 9.74 1.03 24.72
CA GLU A 637 10.84 1.98 24.67
C GLU A 637 10.58 3.20 25.56
N VAL A 638 11.47 3.38 26.55
CA VAL A 638 11.40 4.49 27.49
C VAL A 638 11.71 5.79 26.77
N ASN A 639 10.70 6.64 26.61
CA ASN A 639 10.80 7.94 25.94
C ASN A 639 9.53 8.77 26.18
N LYS A 640 9.54 10.02 25.72
CA LYS A 640 8.37 10.89 25.60
C LYS A 640 7.87 10.85 24.17
N TRP A 641 6.77 10.16 23.96
CA TRP A 641 6.17 9.92 22.65
C TRP A 641 5.09 10.95 22.36
N LYS A 642 5.10 11.50 21.15
CA LYS A 642 3.97 12.28 20.65
C LYS A 642 2.94 11.34 20.06
N ILE A 643 1.77 11.34 20.62
CA ILE A 643 0.65 10.48 20.22
C ILE A 643 -0.52 11.32 19.69
N VAL A 644 -1.29 10.71 18.79
CA VAL A 644 -2.49 11.30 18.19
C VAL A 644 -3.58 10.24 18.17
N VAL A 645 -4.81 10.67 18.44
CA VAL A 645 -6.02 9.86 18.30
C VAL A 645 -6.81 10.34 17.09
N LEU A 646 -7.29 9.41 16.29
CA LEU A 646 -8.25 9.67 15.22
C LEU A 646 -9.66 9.42 15.75
N GLY A 647 -10.61 10.24 15.29
CA GLY A 647 -12.03 10.10 15.59
C GLY A 647 -12.85 10.07 14.32
N ASP A 648 -13.64 9.02 14.16
CA ASP A 648 -14.52 8.80 13.02
C ASP A 648 -15.98 8.89 13.46
N ALA A 649 -16.76 9.73 12.79
CA ALA A 649 -18.21 9.78 13.01
C ALA A 649 -18.93 9.97 11.67
N THR A 650 -20.16 9.46 11.60
CA THR A 650 -21.02 9.71 10.44
C THR A 650 -21.60 11.12 10.56
N VAL A 651 -21.36 11.93 9.53
CA VAL A 651 -21.91 13.27 9.40
C VAL A 651 -22.56 13.35 8.02
N GLY A 652 -23.87 13.61 7.98
CA GLY A 652 -24.64 13.45 6.74
C GLY A 652 -24.60 12.01 6.24
N ASP A 653 -24.21 11.78 5.00
CA ASP A 653 -24.30 10.49 4.33
C ASP A 653 -23.01 9.62 4.42
N GLY A 654 -22.03 10.03 5.25
CA GLY A 654 -20.82 9.22 5.35
C GLY A 654 -19.86 9.56 6.48
N PRO A 655 -18.79 8.78 6.62
CA PRO A 655 -17.83 8.95 7.68
C PRO A 655 -16.92 10.15 7.44
N ILE A 656 -16.64 10.90 8.49
CA ILE A 656 -15.59 11.91 8.55
C ILE A 656 -14.59 11.53 9.62
N THR A 657 -13.33 11.75 9.32
CA THR A 657 -12.22 11.60 10.25
C THR A 657 -11.68 12.94 10.68
N VAL A 658 -11.49 13.12 11.98
CA VAL A 658 -10.73 14.23 12.56
C VAL A 658 -9.63 13.67 13.47
N ALA A 659 -8.65 14.51 13.80
CA ALA A 659 -7.59 14.15 14.72
C ALA A 659 -7.64 14.98 16.01
N SER A 660 -7.11 14.41 17.08
CA SER A 660 -6.75 15.15 18.28
C SER A 660 -5.55 16.06 18.04
N GLN A 661 -5.21 16.90 18.99
CA GLN A 661 -3.88 17.50 19.06
C GLN A 661 -2.82 16.40 19.30
N MET A 662 -1.54 16.74 19.07
CA MET A 662 -0.44 15.90 19.52
C MET A 662 -0.30 16.02 21.04
N ALA A 663 -0.52 14.91 21.76
CA ALA A 663 -0.30 14.80 23.20
C ALA A 663 1.02 14.07 23.51
N THR A 664 1.52 14.23 24.74
CA THR A 664 2.75 13.54 25.17
C THR A 664 2.41 12.34 26.04
N LEU A 665 2.79 11.15 25.61
CA LEU A 665 2.79 9.93 26.41
C LEU A 665 4.20 9.64 26.87
N GLU A 666 4.46 9.75 28.15
CA GLU A 666 5.74 9.31 28.74
C GLU A 666 5.69 7.82 29.02
N VAL A 667 6.61 7.05 28.42
CA VAL A 667 6.86 5.66 28.77
C VAL A 667 8.10 5.62 29.67
N SER A 668 8.02 4.94 30.83
CA SER A 668 9.10 4.93 31.81
C SER A 668 9.34 3.54 32.41
N GLU A 669 10.48 3.41 33.12
CA GLU A 669 10.77 2.21 33.91
C GLU A 669 9.78 2.05 35.04
N PRO A 670 9.51 0.81 35.49
CA PRO A 670 8.64 0.54 36.63
C PRO A 670 9.20 1.14 37.92
N TYR A 671 8.32 1.52 38.84
CA TYR A 671 8.69 2.08 40.14
C TYR A 671 9.21 1.01 41.11
N LEU A 672 8.70 -0.21 40.99
CA LEU A 672 8.96 -1.34 41.89
C LEU A 672 9.35 -2.56 41.08
N ALA A 673 10.10 -3.49 41.72
CA ALA A 673 10.26 -4.86 41.24
C ALA A 673 10.00 -5.84 42.39
N PHE A 674 9.49 -7.03 42.03
CA PHE A 674 9.04 -8.05 42.96
C PHE A 674 9.78 -9.37 42.73
N ASN A 675 10.47 -9.88 43.74
CA ASN A 675 11.15 -11.16 43.73
C ASN A 675 10.44 -12.12 44.66
N PHE A 676 9.66 -13.04 44.08
CA PHE A 676 8.89 -14.04 44.83
C PHE A 676 9.77 -15.11 45.41
N GLN A 677 9.49 -15.49 46.65
CA GLN A 677 9.97 -16.74 47.24
C GLN A 677 8.98 -17.86 46.97
N ALA A 678 9.48 -19.09 46.80
CA ALA A 678 8.62 -20.23 46.58
C ALA A 678 7.76 -20.51 47.84
N ALA A 679 6.46 -20.64 47.66
CA ALA A 679 5.51 -20.93 48.73
C ALA A 679 4.86 -22.28 48.50
N THR A 680 4.70 -23.06 49.62
CA THR A 680 4.07 -24.35 49.56
C THR A 680 3.04 -24.47 50.70
N THR A 681 1.89 -25.07 50.43
CA THR A 681 0.87 -25.34 51.42
C THR A 681 0.10 -26.63 51.08
N GLU A 682 -0.72 -27.13 52.00
CA GLU A 682 -1.70 -28.17 51.73
C GLU A 682 -3.09 -27.58 51.53
N GLN A 683 -3.97 -28.35 50.83
CA GLN A 683 -5.38 -27.98 50.71
C GLN A 683 -6.01 -27.78 52.09
N GLY A 684 -6.81 -26.72 52.25
CA GLY A 684 -7.44 -26.31 53.50
C GLY A 684 -6.51 -25.64 54.51
N GLN A 685 -5.25 -25.40 54.19
CA GLN A 685 -4.29 -24.70 55.04
C GLN A 685 -3.96 -23.30 54.52
N ALA A 686 -3.35 -22.51 55.38
CA ALA A 686 -2.83 -21.18 55.02
C ALA A 686 -1.32 -21.23 54.91
N THR A 687 -0.77 -20.32 54.07
CA THR A 687 0.67 -20.13 53.97
C THR A 687 0.98 -18.65 53.64
N ASP A 688 2.20 -18.22 53.89
CA ASP A 688 2.66 -16.90 53.54
C ASP A 688 3.41 -16.93 52.22
N VAL A 689 2.98 -16.09 51.25
CA VAL A 689 3.74 -15.80 50.08
C VAL A 689 4.61 -14.59 50.38
N VAL A 690 5.92 -14.84 50.46
CA VAL A 690 6.90 -13.79 50.76
C VAL A 690 7.50 -13.26 49.50
N ILE A 691 7.56 -11.93 49.37
CA ILE A 691 8.04 -11.21 48.18
C ILE A 691 9.01 -10.14 48.62
N LYS A 692 10.25 -10.17 48.11
CA LYS A 692 11.18 -9.10 48.30
C LYS A 692 10.82 -7.96 47.36
N VAL A 693 10.78 -6.74 47.88
CA VAL A 693 10.47 -5.52 47.14
C VAL A 693 11.74 -4.75 46.86
N GLU A 694 12.00 -4.47 45.60
CA GLU A 694 13.08 -3.57 45.18
C GLU A 694 12.44 -2.27 44.66
N LYS A 695 12.84 -1.16 45.26
CA LYS A 695 12.45 0.18 44.82
C LYS A 695 13.38 0.62 43.69
N ARG A 696 12.83 0.92 42.52
CA ARG A 696 13.58 1.43 41.35
C ARG A 696 13.44 2.92 41.14
N LYS A 697 12.29 3.49 41.54
CA LYS A 697 12.02 4.93 41.52
C LYS A 697 11.36 5.34 42.84
N ASP A 698 11.59 6.58 43.23
CA ASP A 698 10.88 7.19 44.37
C ASP A 698 9.41 7.46 44.01
N PHE A 699 8.55 7.27 44.98
CA PHE A 699 7.13 7.62 44.91
C PHE A 699 6.68 8.16 46.29
N GLU A 700 5.65 8.97 46.26
CA GLU A 700 5.07 9.53 47.48
C GLU A 700 3.85 8.71 47.88
N GLY A 701 3.58 8.69 49.21
CA GLY A 701 2.43 7.98 49.78
C GLY A 701 2.63 6.47 49.86
N ALA A 702 1.53 5.72 49.72
CA ALA A 702 1.50 4.26 49.76
C ALA A 702 1.20 3.70 48.38
N ALA A 703 1.83 2.58 48.03
CA ALA A 703 1.51 1.79 46.87
C ALA A 703 0.61 0.62 47.30
N LYS A 704 -0.56 0.49 46.65
CA LYS A 704 -1.46 -0.63 46.80
C LYS A 704 -0.95 -1.82 46.02
N ILE A 705 -0.77 -2.99 46.64
CA ILE A 705 -0.28 -4.19 46.04
C ILE A 705 -1.33 -5.26 46.11
N GLU A 706 -1.66 -5.84 44.94
CA GLU A 706 -2.61 -6.92 44.78
C GLU A 706 -1.88 -8.18 44.26
N LEU A 707 -2.09 -9.31 44.89
CA LEU A 707 -1.60 -10.61 44.43
C LEU A 707 -2.62 -11.20 43.48
N LEU A 708 -2.27 -11.41 42.22
CA LEU A 708 -3.13 -11.88 41.14
C LEU A 708 -2.68 -13.26 40.64
N GLY A 709 -3.53 -13.91 39.85
CA GLY A 709 -3.21 -15.21 39.25
C GLY A 709 -3.23 -16.37 40.24
N LEU A 710 -3.80 -16.19 41.42
CA LEU A 710 -4.07 -17.27 42.39
C LEU A 710 -5.03 -18.28 41.77
N PRO A 711 -4.87 -19.59 42.08
CA PRO A 711 -5.79 -20.63 41.66
C PRO A 711 -7.19 -20.42 42.25
N ASN A 712 -8.20 -21.12 41.69
CA ASN A 712 -9.54 -21.04 42.20
C ASN A 712 -9.59 -21.43 43.68
N GLU A 713 -10.51 -20.84 44.45
CA GLU A 713 -10.67 -21.04 45.89
C GLU A 713 -9.42 -20.75 46.74
N VAL A 714 -8.51 -19.95 46.23
CA VAL A 714 -7.39 -19.40 46.97
C VAL A 714 -7.57 -17.90 47.11
N THR A 715 -7.52 -17.42 48.35
CA THR A 715 -7.76 -16.00 48.68
C THR A 715 -6.62 -15.36 49.44
N THR A 716 -6.46 -14.08 49.27
CA THR A 716 -5.53 -13.25 50.05
C THR A 716 -6.07 -11.84 50.19
N GLU A 717 -5.44 -11.02 50.99
CA GLU A 717 -5.81 -9.64 51.22
C GLU A 717 -4.88 -8.71 50.40
N VAL A 718 -5.39 -7.52 50.07
CA VAL A 718 -4.61 -6.45 49.48
C VAL A 718 -3.68 -5.87 50.53
N LYS A 719 -2.43 -5.52 50.12
CA LYS A 719 -1.44 -4.89 51.01
C LYS A 719 -1.08 -3.52 50.52
N GLU A 720 -0.62 -2.67 51.43
CA GLU A 720 -0.05 -1.40 51.13
C GLU A 720 1.42 -1.39 51.58
N ILE A 721 2.26 -0.78 50.75
CA ILE A 721 3.67 -0.56 51.02
C ILE A 721 4.05 0.90 50.87
N THR A 722 5.06 1.32 51.57
CA THR A 722 5.69 2.64 51.44
C THR A 722 6.99 2.52 50.67
N LYS A 723 7.59 3.65 50.34
CA LYS A 723 8.89 3.69 49.65
C LYS A 723 10.03 2.98 50.40
N ASP A 724 9.87 2.75 51.72
CA ASP A 724 10.89 2.14 52.61
C ASP A 724 10.67 0.64 52.85
N SER A 725 9.58 0.07 52.28
CA SER A 725 9.25 -1.34 52.41
C SER A 725 10.19 -2.19 51.53
N THR A 726 10.86 -3.19 52.15
CA THR A 726 11.80 -4.10 51.48
C THR A 726 11.23 -5.53 51.29
N GLU A 727 10.16 -5.84 52.02
CA GLU A 727 9.53 -7.14 52.02
C GLU A 727 8.01 -6.99 52.14
N LEU A 728 7.29 -7.91 51.53
CA LEU A 728 5.84 -8.00 51.55
C LEU A 728 5.42 -9.43 51.77
N VAL A 729 4.51 -9.62 52.71
CA VAL A 729 3.98 -10.95 53.08
C VAL A 729 2.49 -10.99 52.84
N PHE A 730 2.06 -11.91 51.95
CA PHE A 730 0.67 -12.17 51.68
C PHE A 730 0.23 -13.46 52.38
N PRO A 731 -0.65 -13.41 53.38
CA PRO A 731 -1.26 -14.59 53.92
C PRO A 731 -2.28 -15.12 52.88
N VAL A 732 -1.97 -16.30 52.33
CA VAL A 732 -2.78 -16.96 51.33
C VAL A 732 -3.52 -18.12 52.00
N LYS A 733 -4.86 -18.19 51.83
CA LYS A 733 -5.73 -19.23 52.40
C LYS A 733 -6.25 -20.11 51.27
N THR A 734 -6.07 -21.39 51.43
CA THR A 734 -6.63 -22.42 50.52
C THR A 734 -7.87 -23.07 51.16
N THR A 735 -8.72 -23.70 50.35
CA THR A 735 -9.82 -24.55 50.78
C THR A 735 -9.50 -26.02 50.47
N ALA A 736 -10.33 -26.92 50.96
CA ALA A 736 -10.21 -28.36 50.65
C ALA A 736 -10.35 -28.65 49.15
N ASN A 737 -10.98 -27.74 48.39
CA ASN A 737 -11.22 -27.88 46.95
C ASN A 737 -10.23 -27.06 46.09
N SER A 738 -9.31 -26.34 46.70
CA SER A 738 -8.28 -25.61 45.96
C SER A 738 -7.50 -26.54 45.03
N PRO A 739 -7.25 -26.23 43.74
CA PRO A 739 -6.55 -27.11 42.83
C PRO A 739 -5.14 -27.45 43.31
N ALA A 740 -4.88 -28.76 43.53
CA ALA A 740 -3.54 -29.23 43.86
C ALA A 740 -2.59 -29.10 42.67
N GLY A 741 -1.32 -28.80 42.93
CA GLY A 741 -0.30 -28.67 41.90
C GLY A 741 0.58 -27.43 42.06
N LYS A 742 1.41 -27.19 41.04
CA LYS A 742 2.30 -26.01 40.96
C LYS A 742 1.66 -24.91 40.12
N HIS A 743 1.32 -23.80 40.74
CA HIS A 743 0.71 -22.64 40.08
C HIS A 743 1.75 -21.56 39.92
N LYS A 744 2.19 -21.34 38.65
CA LYS A 744 3.23 -20.40 38.26
C LYS A 744 2.68 -19.08 37.72
N THR A 745 1.40 -18.81 37.88
CA THR A 745 0.71 -17.65 37.35
C THR A 745 0.57 -16.50 38.36
N VAL A 746 1.19 -16.66 39.55
CA VAL A 746 1.07 -15.68 40.61
C VAL A 746 1.93 -14.46 40.32
N ILE A 747 1.34 -13.28 40.26
CA ILE A 747 1.95 -12.01 39.91
C ILE A 747 1.49 -10.91 40.87
N CYS A 748 2.27 -9.82 41.00
CA CYS A 748 1.86 -8.63 41.73
C CYS A 748 1.43 -7.51 40.80
N ARG A 749 0.28 -6.89 41.09
CA ARG A 749 -0.09 -5.59 40.55
C ARG A 749 0.19 -4.54 41.61
N ALA A 750 1.02 -3.55 41.26
CA ALA A 750 1.24 -2.35 42.07
C ALA A 750 0.47 -1.18 41.47
N THR A 751 -0.19 -0.42 42.30
CA THR A 751 -0.87 0.84 41.94
C THR A 751 -0.36 1.94 42.85
N ILE A 752 0.33 2.92 42.24
CA ILE A 752 0.83 4.13 42.90
C ILE A 752 -0.04 5.30 42.43
N VAL A 753 -0.44 6.19 43.29
CA VAL A 753 -1.17 7.40 42.89
C VAL A 753 -0.19 8.57 42.87
N ALA A 754 -0.03 9.19 41.71
CA ALA A 754 0.76 10.41 41.53
C ALA A 754 -0.06 11.43 40.74
N ASN A 755 0.04 12.70 41.07
CA ASN A 755 -0.70 13.80 40.44
C ASN A 755 -2.23 13.54 40.29
N GLY A 756 -2.80 12.72 41.20
CA GLY A 756 -4.22 12.36 41.19
C GLY A 756 -4.58 11.24 40.19
N GLU A 757 -3.60 10.64 39.53
CA GLU A 757 -3.80 9.55 38.56
C GLU A 757 -3.07 8.26 39.00
N PRO A 758 -3.59 7.06 38.70
CA PRO A 758 -2.98 5.79 39.05
C PRO A 758 -1.87 5.41 38.06
N ILE A 759 -0.71 5.00 38.59
CA ILE A 759 0.33 4.31 37.85
C ILE A 759 0.24 2.84 38.22
N ALA A 760 -0.26 2.02 37.30
CA ALA A 760 -0.43 0.59 37.52
C ALA A 760 0.59 -0.23 36.72
N HIS A 761 1.25 -1.17 37.37
CA HIS A 761 2.14 -2.12 36.71
C HIS A 761 2.08 -3.49 37.36
N THR A 762 2.29 -4.54 36.56
CA THR A 762 2.18 -5.93 36.96
C THR A 762 3.51 -6.64 36.75
N LEU A 763 4.16 -7.00 37.84
CA LEU A 763 5.53 -7.45 37.84
C LEU A 763 5.74 -8.66 38.74
N GLY A 764 6.82 -9.37 38.44
CA GLY A 764 7.24 -10.58 39.14
C GLY A 764 6.40 -11.81 38.75
N THR A 765 6.95 -12.96 38.94
CA THR A 765 6.29 -14.24 38.79
C THR A 765 6.63 -15.12 39.99
N GLY A 766 5.60 -15.69 40.61
CA GLY A 766 5.74 -16.56 41.75
C GLY A 766 5.17 -17.97 41.48
N GLU A 767 5.66 -18.96 42.26
CA GLU A 767 5.12 -20.31 42.27
C GLU A 767 4.47 -20.54 43.64
N LEU A 768 3.18 -20.88 43.62
CA LEU A 768 2.46 -21.43 44.77
C LEU A 768 2.20 -22.91 44.52
N ARG A 769 2.75 -23.75 45.37
CA ARG A 769 2.51 -25.18 45.33
C ARG A 769 1.43 -25.55 46.38
N ILE A 770 0.40 -26.22 45.94
CA ILE A 770 -0.66 -26.76 46.80
C ILE A 770 -0.62 -28.28 46.73
N ASP A 771 -0.36 -28.96 47.86
CA ASP A 771 -0.32 -30.40 47.97
C ASP A 771 -1.65 -30.92 48.52
N THR A 772 -2.02 -32.12 48.14
CA THR A 772 -3.17 -32.83 48.77
C THR A 772 -2.74 -33.30 50.17
N PRO A 773 -3.60 -33.13 51.21
CA PRO A 773 -3.32 -33.64 52.54
C PRO A 773 -3.01 -35.11 52.48
N LEU A 774 -1.99 -35.55 53.21
CA LEU A 774 -1.70 -36.98 53.35
C LEU A 774 -2.86 -37.62 54.10
N PRO A 775 -3.32 -38.79 53.68
CA PRO A 775 -4.32 -39.52 54.43
C PRO A 775 -3.84 -39.77 55.86
N PRO A 776 -4.69 -39.61 56.89
CA PRO A 776 -4.31 -39.85 58.29
C PRO A 776 -3.70 -41.25 58.41
N LYS A 777 -2.53 -41.33 59.02
CA LYS A 777 -1.92 -42.64 59.34
C LYS A 777 -2.95 -43.49 60.11
N PRO A 778 -3.31 -44.68 59.63
CA PRO A 778 -4.19 -45.57 60.42
C PRO A 778 -3.52 -45.81 61.73
N ASN A 779 -4.26 -45.59 62.88
CA ASN A 779 -3.85 -45.97 64.23
C ASN A 779 -3.38 -47.44 64.20
N GLN A 780 -2.12 -47.68 64.47
CA GLN A 780 -1.54 -48.99 64.57
C GLN A 780 -2.09 -49.64 65.88
N PRO A 781 -2.87 -50.68 65.82
CA PRO A 781 -3.05 -51.56 66.99
C PRO A 781 -1.79 -52.40 67.17
N ALA A 782 -1.41 -52.66 68.44
CA ALA A 782 -0.26 -53.44 68.93
C ALA A 782 -0.12 -54.80 68.27
N ALA A 783 1.12 -55.16 67.98
CA ALA A 783 1.53 -56.37 67.31
C ALA A 783 1.14 -57.68 68.12
N THR A 784 0.75 -58.70 67.42
CA THR A 784 0.94 -60.09 67.78
C THR A 784 1.31 -60.93 66.54
N PRO A 785 2.14 -61.96 66.69
CA PRO A 785 3.02 -62.42 65.61
C PRO A 785 2.47 -63.60 64.77
N ALA A 786 3.11 -63.83 63.67
CA ALA A 786 2.95 -64.62 62.46
C ALA A 786 2.56 -66.16 62.68
N PRO A 787 2.14 -66.89 61.62
CA PRO A 787 3.12 -67.50 60.72
C PRO A 787 2.82 -67.52 59.25
N ALA A 788 3.87 -67.91 58.53
CA ALA A 788 4.19 -67.77 57.13
C ALA A 788 3.46 -68.63 56.08
N ALA A 789 3.57 -68.18 54.85
CA ALA A 789 3.71 -68.84 53.52
C ALA A 789 2.44 -69.15 52.70
N PRO A 790 2.55 -69.33 51.41
CA PRO A 790 3.52 -68.82 50.42
C PRO A 790 2.88 -68.11 49.18
N ALA A 791 3.75 -67.60 48.34
CA ALA A 791 3.55 -66.80 47.19
C ALA A 791 2.72 -67.37 46.05
N ALA A 792 1.99 -66.49 45.38
CA ALA A 792 1.61 -66.66 43.99
C ALA A 792 1.90 -65.35 43.25
N ALA A 793 2.64 -65.45 42.15
CA ALA A 793 3.15 -64.36 41.34
C ALA A 793 2.03 -63.58 40.57
N ALA A 794 2.02 -62.30 40.68
CA ALA A 794 1.17 -61.48 39.86
C ALA A 794 1.96 -60.99 38.57
N ALA A 795 1.29 -61.18 37.44
CA ALA A 795 1.85 -60.73 36.10
C ALA A 795 2.02 -59.25 36.02
N PRO A 796 2.97 -58.75 35.21
CA PRO A 796 3.26 -57.32 35.08
C PRO A 796 2.16 -56.61 34.29
N MET A 797 1.71 -55.48 34.77
CA MET A 797 0.85 -54.54 34.06
C MET A 797 1.62 -53.93 32.86
N PRO A 798 0.93 -53.74 31.71
CA PRO A 798 1.55 -53.09 30.58
C PRO A 798 1.84 -51.59 30.88
N PRO A 799 2.88 -51.03 30.30
CA PRO A 799 3.25 -49.63 30.51
C PRO A 799 2.17 -48.69 29.94
N PRO A 800 2.01 -47.50 30.53
CA PRO A 800 1.00 -46.54 30.07
C PRO A 800 1.28 -46.06 28.65
N GLU A 801 0.25 -46.09 27.81
CA GLU A 801 0.28 -45.55 26.45
C GLU A 801 0.68 -44.09 26.48
N LYS A 802 1.74 -43.77 25.71
CA LYS A 802 2.24 -42.44 25.54
C LYS A 802 1.21 -41.63 24.75
N ARG A 803 0.57 -40.66 25.37
CA ARG A 803 -0.32 -39.74 24.67
C ARG A 803 0.50 -38.94 23.66
N LEU A 804 0.26 -39.16 22.38
CA LEU A 804 0.89 -38.43 21.30
C LEU A 804 0.45 -36.95 21.30
N SER A 805 1.39 -36.05 21.07
CA SER A 805 1.09 -34.65 20.89
C SER A 805 0.28 -34.41 19.61
N PRO A 806 -0.43 -33.26 19.46
CA PRO A 806 -1.18 -32.95 18.25
C PRO A 806 -0.33 -33.01 16.98
N LEU A 807 0.94 -32.63 17.07
CA LEU A 807 1.88 -32.66 15.94
C LEU A 807 2.28 -34.10 15.56
N GLU A 808 2.44 -34.99 16.54
CA GLU A 808 2.74 -36.40 16.30
C GLU A 808 1.53 -37.14 15.70
N LYS A 809 0.30 -36.80 16.12
CA LYS A 809 -0.93 -37.30 15.50
C LYS A 809 -1.02 -36.89 14.03
N LEU A 810 -0.78 -35.63 13.71
CA LEU A 810 -0.80 -35.12 12.33
C LEU A 810 0.28 -35.79 11.45
N ARG A 811 1.43 -36.09 12.01
CA ARG A 811 2.50 -36.82 11.29
C ARG A 811 2.12 -38.26 11.03
N LEU A 812 1.46 -38.92 11.98
CA LEU A 812 0.99 -40.29 11.85
C LEU A 812 -0.12 -40.39 10.80
N GLU A 813 -1.09 -39.47 10.82
CA GLU A 813 -2.16 -39.35 9.83
C GLU A 813 -1.60 -39.10 8.40
N ARG A 814 -0.60 -38.24 8.25
CA ARG A 814 0.08 -38.04 6.97
C ARG A 814 0.84 -39.28 6.48
N GLN A 815 1.44 -40.02 7.38
CA GLN A 815 2.12 -41.28 7.03
C GLN A 815 1.11 -42.36 6.61
N GLN A 816 -0.03 -42.47 7.31
CA GLN A 816 -1.11 -43.38 6.96
C GLN A 816 -1.76 -43.00 5.61
N ALA A 817 -1.99 -41.73 5.36
CA ALA A 817 -2.50 -41.23 4.07
C ALA A 817 -1.54 -41.49 2.90
N LYS A 818 -0.22 -41.33 3.11
CA LYS A 818 0.79 -41.71 2.10
C LYS A 818 0.89 -43.21 1.87
N ALA A 819 0.71 -44.04 2.93
CA ALA A 819 0.71 -45.48 2.78
C ALA A 819 -0.55 -45.95 2.01
N ALA A 820 -1.71 -45.38 2.34
CA ALA A 820 -2.99 -45.67 1.63
C ALA A 820 -2.92 -45.25 0.14
N ALA A 821 -2.36 -44.10 -0.15
CA ALA A 821 -2.14 -43.61 -1.55
C ALA A 821 -1.18 -44.53 -2.33
N LYS A 822 -0.17 -45.11 -1.67
CA LYS A 822 0.78 -46.06 -2.28
C LYS A 822 0.16 -47.44 -2.57
N VAL A 823 -0.82 -47.85 -1.77
CA VAL A 823 -1.58 -49.10 -1.99
C VAL A 823 -2.60 -48.88 -3.13
N ALA A 824 -3.24 -47.69 -3.19
CA ALA A 824 -4.21 -47.37 -4.25
C ALA A 824 -3.54 -47.11 -5.63
N GLY A 825 -2.26 -46.77 -5.66
CA GLY A 825 -1.47 -46.60 -6.91
C GLY A 825 -0.83 -47.87 -7.46
N ALA A 826 -0.91 -48.99 -6.72
CA ALA A 826 -0.39 -50.29 -7.13
C ALA A 826 -1.46 -51.23 -7.75
N SER A 827 -2.70 -50.77 -7.90
CA SER A 827 -3.84 -51.48 -8.50
C SER A 827 -4.45 -50.75 -9.69
N LYS A 828 -3.61 -50.01 -10.45
CA LYS A 828 -3.93 -49.53 -11.82
C LYS A 828 -2.87 -49.98 -12.80
#